data_c326bea86ccfd24caa7b78f6d6d76e2f
#
_entry.id   c326bea86ccfd24caa7b78f6d6d76e2f
#
_cell.length_a   1.000
_cell.length_b   1.000
_cell.length_c   1.000
_cell.angle_alpha   90.00
_cell.angle_beta   90.00
_cell.angle_gamma   90.00
#
_symmetry.space_group_name_H-M   'P 1'
#
loop_
_entity.id
_entity.type
_entity.pdbx_description
1 polymer ?
#
loop_
_entity_poly.entity_id
_entity_poly.type
_entity_poly.pdbx_seq_one_letter_code
_entity_poly.pdbx_strand_id
1 'polypeptide(L)'
;MAAFLAAGALLQAGTPFFRPTTERGASGWSAERGMLTVDASVSHESSKSLRVEPSDSRDASIRSAPVSLRIGKSYELTGWVRTEDLRVRDLDRSPIAIGAALTMASMPFDVHSASLGGTREWTRLALRFVASRAEDRILLTVGNGGAFTGKAWFSGVSLDEASSAGDPPAATVRAFGPAYRYPSAGWIYLHIEGQPYERGYQHGYLMAREIPEYLARCAAELGAKAEAQSWDQLRTTVDALFLRGFDREILEEMKGIAEGASDAGGTWLGRRIDLVDIAIANTTVELGELGGAMPMTPTGLEGLRLDPPSYFDRKRDSARDSVTDHCSAFAATGPATRDGKMVIGHVTWWPLTLAEQTNVMLDIQPAKGHRIVMQSYPGGIESGTDWYQNDVGMVLTETTIRQSPFNIQGTPVAFRARQAIQYGGNVDEVVERLGTRNNGLYTNEWLIGDGKNNEIAMYELGTGHTKLWRSSKNEWFGGTEGFYWGDNNAKDLEVRLEYVPDPQGEPEYVPYSPEKRDAAWQGLYRQYRGQIDEQFGFLAFRTAPLVSASTMDAKIATADMVQNLMVWAAIGKPNQREWEAGGHGRQGYAKNDGLFPSGYRLFSAGASDALRAAVAANEKARVAPAAAHKRDRPARGKAFDEDRLWKGWILPASDADVWFAAGAAAYYRDLKSDDPELRIDVRRAAYRRLQMAAGPEDRLSLETAKGVLFLDALRRHMGDEAFLKLMRDYFSANTTKTVTAQSFLDQAGAAFTVDAGDGPAYVTTDIRGRLASAMLVYGTVREAGANRYAAEQLQKRFLDMYESAVPIRKDFEVTDEDLRQRDVIFVGRPEANSALAEWTERLGLDYREDVFRLDGEAHASERDALLFAAKNPLDQSHMVLVVAGNDALRTVKLAVGTRDWKTGQYELVENGKASAGFVGK
;
A
#
# COMPACT_ATOMS: atom_id res chain seq x y z
N MET A 1 -49.29 -25.05 -28.81
CA MET A 1 -48.08 -25.62 -29.46
C MET A 1 -47.13 -24.48 -29.76
N ALA A 2 -46.22 -24.17 -28.86
CA ALA A 2 -45.08 -23.26 -29.08
C ALA A 2 -44.00 -23.70 -28.09
N ALA A 3 -42.96 -24.27 -28.64
CA ALA A 3 -41.79 -24.76 -27.91
C ALA A 3 -40.89 -23.59 -27.53
N PHE A 4 -40.63 -23.44 -26.22
CA PHE A 4 -39.55 -22.57 -25.71
C PHE A 4 -38.24 -23.33 -25.90
N LEU A 5 -37.43 -22.86 -26.81
CA LEU A 5 -36.02 -23.20 -26.90
C LEU A 5 -35.24 -22.33 -25.90
N ALA A 6 -34.75 -22.95 -24.82
CA ALA A 6 -33.74 -22.35 -23.96
C ALA A 6 -32.39 -22.37 -24.71
N ALA A 7 -31.96 -21.21 -25.18
CA ALA A 7 -30.63 -21.00 -25.69
C ALA A 7 -29.70 -20.85 -24.50
N GLY A 8 -29.01 -21.92 -24.11
CA GLY A 8 -27.84 -21.85 -23.26
C GLY A 8 -26.75 -21.08 -24.01
N ALA A 9 -26.39 -19.90 -23.52
CA ALA A 9 -25.22 -19.19 -23.99
C ALA A 9 -23.97 -20.00 -23.58
N LEU A 10 -23.48 -20.83 -24.45
CA LEU A 10 -22.09 -21.29 -24.43
C LEU A 10 -21.22 -20.04 -24.57
N LEU A 11 -20.53 -19.66 -23.50
CA LEU A 11 -19.40 -18.74 -23.56
C LEU A 11 -18.43 -19.32 -24.59
N GLN A 12 -18.49 -18.83 -25.82
CA GLN A 12 -17.41 -19.08 -26.78
C GLN A 12 -16.15 -18.48 -26.15
N ALA A 13 -15.18 -19.33 -25.84
CA ALA A 13 -13.83 -18.90 -25.55
C ALA A 13 -13.43 -17.93 -26.68
N GLY A 14 -13.18 -16.66 -26.35
CA GLY A 14 -12.81 -15.65 -27.32
C GLY A 14 -11.63 -16.16 -28.14
N THR A 15 -11.60 -15.83 -29.41
CA THR A 15 -10.43 -16.12 -30.25
C THR A 15 -9.25 -15.38 -29.63
N PRO A 16 -8.13 -16.06 -29.31
CA PRO A 16 -7.01 -15.40 -28.67
C PRO A 16 -6.59 -14.18 -29.50
N PHE A 17 -6.54 -13.01 -28.84
CA PHE A 17 -6.24 -11.74 -29.51
C PHE A 17 -4.85 -11.76 -30.14
N PHE A 18 -3.90 -12.41 -29.50
CA PHE A 18 -2.53 -12.59 -29.99
C PHE A 18 -1.96 -13.93 -29.48
N ARG A 19 -1.55 -14.79 -30.41
CA ARG A 19 -0.76 -16.01 -30.14
C ARG A 19 0.52 -15.93 -30.94
N PRO A 20 1.65 -15.55 -30.37
CA PRO A 20 2.94 -15.69 -31.02
C PRO A 20 3.20 -17.20 -31.18
N THR A 21 3.21 -17.68 -32.40
CA THR A 21 3.48 -19.09 -32.68
C THR A 21 4.97 -19.35 -32.53
N THR A 22 5.36 -20.05 -31.47
CA THR A 22 6.71 -20.65 -31.36
C THR A 22 7.01 -21.64 -32.46
N GLU A 23 6.02 -22.03 -33.23
CA GLU A 23 6.14 -22.98 -34.35
C GLU A 23 6.97 -22.45 -35.55
N ARG A 24 7.04 -21.12 -35.75
CA ARG A 24 7.83 -20.49 -36.78
C ARG A 24 9.27 -20.15 -36.38
N GLY A 25 9.77 -20.74 -35.33
CA GLY A 25 11.07 -20.38 -34.76
C GLY A 25 11.00 -19.12 -33.93
N ALA A 26 12.12 -18.40 -33.69
CA ALA A 26 12.16 -17.13 -32.99
C ALA A 26 11.51 -15.96 -33.78
N SER A 27 10.82 -16.25 -34.89
CA SER A 27 10.11 -15.27 -35.70
C SER A 27 9.08 -14.52 -34.88
N GLY A 28 9.25 -13.21 -34.76
CA GLY A 28 8.41 -12.35 -33.91
C GLY A 28 8.90 -12.15 -32.45
N TRP A 29 10.02 -12.77 -32.08
CA TRP A 29 10.67 -12.58 -30.79
C TRP A 29 12.13 -12.16 -30.98
N SER A 30 12.61 -11.27 -30.14
CA SER A 30 13.99 -10.81 -30.12
C SER A 30 14.51 -10.68 -28.70
N ALA A 31 15.77 -11.07 -28.50
CA ALA A 31 16.45 -10.84 -27.22
C ALA A 31 16.86 -9.36 -27.13
N GLU A 32 16.50 -8.70 -26.04
CA GLU A 32 17.11 -7.41 -25.66
C GLU A 32 18.36 -7.65 -24.82
N ARG A 33 18.29 -8.62 -23.93
CA ARG A 33 19.37 -9.08 -23.06
C ARG A 33 19.28 -10.59 -22.89
N GLY A 34 20.42 -11.25 -22.73
CA GLY A 34 20.48 -12.70 -22.62
C GLY A 34 20.48 -13.43 -23.97
N MET A 35 20.47 -14.74 -23.95
CA MET A 35 20.41 -15.60 -25.13
C MET A 35 19.02 -16.20 -25.29
N LEU A 36 18.49 -16.09 -26.51
CA LEU A 36 17.24 -16.73 -26.93
C LEU A 36 17.53 -17.89 -27.87
N THR A 37 17.05 -19.07 -27.52
CA THR A 37 17.12 -20.25 -28.38
C THR A 37 15.73 -20.87 -28.53
N VAL A 38 15.40 -21.33 -29.73
CA VAL A 38 14.20 -22.14 -29.96
C VAL A 38 14.51 -23.58 -29.64
N ASP A 39 13.82 -24.15 -28.64
CA ASP A 39 14.02 -25.52 -28.18
C ASP A 39 12.85 -26.40 -28.67
N ALA A 40 13.16 -27.43 -29.46
CA ALA A 40 12.18 -28.41 -29.92
C ALA A 40 12.16 -29.67 -29.07
N SER A 41 13.14 -29.83 -28.18
CA SER A 41 13.22 -31.02 -27.28
C SER A 41 12.47 -30.82 -25.99
N VAL A 42 12.25 -29.55 -25.56
CA VAL A 42 11.52 -29.19 -24.35
C VAL A 42 10.38 -28.26 -24.74
N SER A 43 9.14 -28.72 -24.70
CA SER A 43 7.98 -27.94 -25.13
C SER A 43 6.71 -28.34 -24.35
N HIS A 44 5.72 -27.46 -24.33
CA HIS A 44 4.40 -27.66 -23.73
C HIS A 44 3.35 -26.96 -24.61
N GLU A 45 2.23 -27.63 -24.88
CA GLU A 45 1.13 -27.17 -25.75
C GLU A 45 1.51 -26.78 -27.20
N SER A 46 2.79 -26.71 -27.52
CA SER A 46 3.31 -26.42 -28.84
C SER A 46 4.49 -27.31 -29.18
N SER A 47 4.89 -27.38 -30.45
CA SER A 47 6.02 -28.21 -30.88
C SER A 47 7.40 -27.69 -30.45
N LYS A 48 7.45 -26.47 -29.92
CA LYS A 48 8.69 -25.77 -29.56
C LYS A 48 8.44 -24.79 -28.41
N SER A 49 9.50 -24.48 -27.67
CA SER A 49 9.52 -23.42 -26.65
C SER A 49 10.61 -22.39 -26.91
N LEU A 50 10.53 -21.26 -26.24
CA LEU A 50 11.56 -20.25 -26.19
C LEU A 50 12.43 -20.49 -24.96
N ARG A 51 13.68 -20.91 -25.14
CA ARG A 51 14.65 -21.11 -24.08
C ARG A 51 15.45 -19.83 -23.86
N VAL A 52 15.52 -19.38 -22.62
CA VAL A 52 16.24 -18.18 -22.18
C VAL A 52 17.36 -18.59 -21.24
N GLU A 53 18.58 -18.15 -21.56
CA GLU A 53 19.79 -18.41 -20.78
C GLU A 53 20.52 -17.07 -20.53
N PRO A 54 21.32 -16.93 -19.46
CA PRO A 54 22.12 -15.72 -19.23
C PRO A 54 23.23 -15.61 -20.28
N SER A 55 23.49 -14.35 -20.67
CA SER A 55 24.73 -13.99 -21.34
C SER A 55 25.61 -13.23 -20.42
N ASP A 56 26.55 -13.25 -19.83
CA ASP A 56 27.31 -12.42 -18.91
C ASP A 56 26.78 -12.34 -17.46
N SER A 57 26.06 -13.37 -17.01
CA SER A 57 25.48 -13.41 -15.66
C SER A 57 24.59 -12.22 -15.30
N ARG A 58 23.90 -11.64 -16.30
CA ARG A 58 22.93 -10.56 -16.12
C ARG A 58 21.51 -11.08 -16.26
N ASP A 59 20.55 -10.21 -16.00
CA ASP A 59 19.14 -10.49 -16.30
C ASP A 59 18.92 -10.67 -17.81
N ALA A 60 17.81 -11.31 -18.19
CA ALA A 60 17.40 -11.46 -19.58
C ALA A 60 16.01 -10.89 -19.80
N SER A 61 15.80 -10.31 -20.95
CA SER A 61 14.49 -9.89 -21.42
C SER A 61 14.33 -10.17 -22.92
N ILE A 62 13.26 -10.88 -23.22
CA ILE A 62 12.88 -11.31 -24.58
C ILE A 62 11.56 -10.63 -24.91
N ARG A 63 11.52 -9.91 -26.04
CA ARG A 63 10.34 -9.16 -26.45
C ARG A 63 9.68 -9.73 -27.70
N SER A 64 8.36 -9.62 -27.77
CA SER A 64 7.58 -9.95 -28.96
C SER A 64 7.68 -8.86 -30.03
N ALA A 65 7.17 -9.16 -31.25
CA ALA A 65 6.71 -8.13 -32.16
C ALA A 65 5.65 -7.23 -31.47
N PRO A 66 5.41 -6.01 -31.99
CA PRO A 66 4.35 -5.15 -31.47
C PRO A 66 2.98 -5.83 -31.50
N VAL A 67 2.17 -5.58 -30.48
CA VAL A 67 0.77 -5.99 -30.37
C VAL A 67 -0.12 -4.76 -30.24
N SER A 68 -1.22 -4.72 -30.97
CA SER A 68 -2.19 -3.63 -30.89
C SER A 68 -3.16 -3.86 -29.76
N LEU A 69 -3.39 -2.84 -28.94
CA LEU A 69 -4.27 -2.85 -27.77
C LEU A 69 -5.29 -1.71 -27.87
N ARG A 70 -6.33 -1.78 -27.09
CA ARG A 70 -7.27 -0.68 -26.89
C ARG A 70 -7.06 -0.09 -25.50
N ILE A 71 -6.65 1.18 -25.43
CA ILE A 71 -6.41 1.88 -24.17
C ILE A 71 -7.66 1.79 -23.28
N GLY A 72 -7.45 1.52 -21.99
CA GLY A 72 -8.51 1.36 -21.00
C GLY A 72 -9.23 0.00 -21.02
N LYS A 73 -8.89 -0.92 -21.95
CA LYS A 73 -9.43 -2.28 -21.97
C LYS A 73 -8.56 -3.24 -21.16
N SER A 74 -9.23 -4.22 -20.59
CA SER A 74 -8.60 -5.28 -19.81
C SER A 74 -8.11 -6.42 -20.67
N TYR A 75 -6.94 -6.94 -20.33
CA TYR A 75 -6.30 -8.07 -20.99
C TYR A 75 -5.76 -9.07 -19.98
N GLU A 76 -5.63 -10.32 -20.40
CA GLU A 76 -4.93 -11.38 -19.69
C GLU A 76 -3.79 -11.92 -20.56
N LEU A 77 -2.57 -11.74 -20.09
CA LEU A 77 -1.37 -12.36 -20.66
C LEU A 77 -1.11 -13.68 -19.93
N THR A 78 -1.04 -14.79 -20.66
CA THR A 78 -0.77 -16.10 -20.06
C THR A 78 0.37 -16.80 -20.79
N GLY A 79 0.99 -17.79 -20.13
CA GLY A 79 2.01 -18.61 -20.73
C GLY A 79 2.44 -19.73 -19.78
N TRP A 80 2.96 -20.82 -20.35
CA TRP A 80 3.58 -21.89 -19.61
C TRP A 80 5.07 -21.62 -19.46
N VAL A 81 5.57 -21.74 -18.24
CA VAL A 81 6.97 -21.51 -17.91
C VAL A 81 7.54 -22.75 -17.22
N ARG A 82 8.73 -23.18 -17.63
CA ARG A 82 9.53 -24.22 -16.99
C ARG A 82 10.89 -23.66 -16.65
N THR A 83 11.45 -24.05 -15.51
CA THR A 83 12.79 -23.62 -15.10
C THR A 83 13.68 -24.82 -14.74
N GLU A 84 14.98 -24.68 -14.93
CA GLU A 84 15.99 -25.68 -14.55
C GLU A 84 17.17 -24.97 -13.88
N ASP A 85 17.40 -25.29 -12.61
CA ASP A 85 18.44 -24.74 -11.74
C ASP A 85 18.52 -23.18 -11.81
N LEU A 86 17.35 -22.54 -11.95
CA LEU A 86 17.26 -21.10 -12.07
C LEU A 86 17.49 -20.45 -10.71
N ARG A 87 18.64 -19.79 -10.57
CA ARG A 87 19.01 -19.07 -9.36
C ARG A 87 19.21 -17.60 -9.69
N VAL A 88 18.40 -16.74 -9.08
CA VAL A 88 18.49 -15.30 -9.26
C VAL A 88 19.41 -14.74 -8.17
N ARG A 89 20.42 -13.99 -8.59
CA ARG A 89 21.32 -13.28 -7.70
C ARG A 89 20.90 -11.82 -7.62
N ASP A 90 20.74 -11.37 -6.42
CA ASP A 90 20.50 -9.97 -6.11
C ASP A 90 21.86 -9.25 -6.05
N LEU A 91 22.24 -8.61 -7.16
CA LEU A 91 23.56 -7.99 -7.30
C LEU A 91 23.84 -6.91 -6.26
N ASP A 92 22.83 -6.13 -5.86
CA ASP A 92 22.94 -5.00 -4.96
C ASP A 92 21.91 -5.07 -3.82
N ARG A 93 21.50 -6.27 -3.43
CA ARG A 93 20.36 -6.48 -2.53
C ARG A 93 19.09 -5.82 -3.03
N SER A 94 18.89 -5.83 -4.36
CA SER A 94 17.73 -5.24 -4.99
C SER A 94 16.48 -6.07 -4.69
N PRO A 95 15.44 -5.47 -4.13
CA PRO A 95 14.18 -6.19 -3.89
C PRO A 95 13.41 -6.52 -5.18
N ILE A 96 13.83 -5.95 -6.33
CA ILE A 96 13.14 -6.11 -7.61
C ILE A 96 13.65 -7.28 -8.47
N ALA A 97 14.68 -8.00 -8.04
CA ALA A 97 15.13 -9.19 -8.75
C ALA A 97 14.08 -10.30 -8.65
N ILE A 98 13.60 -10.79 -9.79
CA ILE A 98 12.58 -11.83 -9.88
C ILE A 98 13.08 -13.02 -10.70
N GLY A 99 12.38 -14.17 -10.59
CA GLY A 99 12.61 -15.35 -11.41
C GLY A 99 12.14 -15.17 -12.87
N ALA A 100 11.74 -16.25 -13.51
CA ALA A 100 11.14 -16.21 -14.84
C ALA A 100 9.68 -15.75 -14.75
N ALA A 101 9.31 -14.69 -15.49
CA ALA A 101 8.00 -14.07 -15.43
C ALA A 101 7.54 -13.50 -16.79
N LEU A 102 6.25 -13.16 -16.86
CA LEU A 102 5.60 -12.51 -18.00
C LEU A 102 5.23 -11.07 -17.61
N THR A 103 5.46 -10.10 -18.52
CA THR A 103 5.02 -8.72 -18.38
C THR A 103 4.85 -8.04 -19.75
N MET A 104 4.50 -6.75 -19.77
CA MET A 104 4.44 -5.93 -20.98
C MET A 104 5.55 -4.87 -20.94
N ALA A 105 5.99 -4.41 -22.11
CA ALA A 105 7.09 -3.45 -22.21
C ALA A 105 6.76 -2.07 -21.65
N SER A 106 5.48 -1.69 -21.60
CA SER A 106 5.03 -0.43 -21.02
C SER A 106 4.92 -0.45 -19.50
N MET A 107 5.00 -1.64 -18.86
CA MET A 107 4.76 -1.78 -17.43
C MET A 107 5.99 -1.44 -16.58
N PRO A 108 5.78 -0.92 -15.38
CA PRO A 108 6.84 -0.80 -14.40
C PRO A 108 7.45 -2.17 -14.07
N PHE A 109 8.69 -2.15 -13.64
CA PHE A 109 9.49 -3.34 -13.36
C PHE A 109 8.90 -4.27 -12.28
N ASP A 110 8.03 -3.76 -11.43
CA ASP A 110 7.36 -4.48 -10.33
C ASP A 110 5.94 -4.95 -10.71
N VAL A 111 5.50 -4.73 -11.96
CA VAL A 111 4.22 -5.21 -12.47
C VAL A 111 4.46 -6.36 -13.45
N HIS A 112 4.29 -7.58 -12.97
CA HIS A 112 4.53 -8.82 -13.69
C HIS A 112 3.64 -9.96 -13.18
N SER A 113 3.60 -11.09 -13.88
CA SER A 113 2.99 -12.32 -13.36
C SER A 113 3.70 -12.81 -12.09
N ALA A 114 3.17 -13.81 -11.43
CA ALA A 114 4.01 -14.62 -10.53
C ALA A 114 5.30 -15.02 -11.25
N SER A 115 6.38 -15.26 -10.49
CA SER A 115 7.68 -15.63 -11.06
C SER A 115 8.13 -17.02 -10.57
N LEU A 116 8.95 -17.68 -11.36
CA LEU A 116 9.46 -18.99 -11.04
C LEU A 116 10.97 -18.97 -10.88
N GLY A 117 11.47 -19.70 -9.87
CA GLY A 117 12.88 -19.97 -9.64
C GLY A 117 13.12 -21.47 -9.38
N GLY A 118 14.38 -21.84 -9.18
CA GLY A 118 14.77 -23.24 -8.96
C GLY A 118 14.56 -24.13 -10.19
N THR A 119 14.18 -25.39 -9.94
CA THR A 119 13.77 -26.34 -10.99
C THR A 119 12.27 -26.56 -10.84
N ARG A 120 11.50 -26.14 -11.83
CA ARG A 120 10.04 -26.25 -11.86
C ARG A 120 9.58 -26.88 -13.16
N GLU A 121 8.63 -27.77 -13.06
CA GLU A 121 7.91 -28.27 -14.21
C GLU A 121 7.02 -27.18 -14.81
N TRP A 122 6.44 -27.46 -15.97
CA TRP A 122 5.58 -26.51 -16.67
C TRP A 122 4.48 -25.98 -15.77
N THR A 123 4.56 -24.68 -15.45
CA THR A 123 3.62 -23.95 -14.61
C THR A 123 2.98 -22.86 -15.45
N ARG A 124 1.66 -22.76 -15.40
CA ARG A 124 0.92 -21.70 -16.09
C ARG A 124 1.02 -20.40 -15.27
N LEU A 125 1.54 -19.35 -15.88
CA LEU A 125 1.56 -18.00 -15.32
C LEU A 125 0.52 -17.15 -16.02
N ALA A 126 -0.03 -16.16 -15.30
CA ALA A 126 -0.98 -15.19 -15.83
C ALA A 126 -0.72 -13.79 -15.27
N LEU A 127 -0.98 -12.77 -16.08
CA LEU A 127 -0.98 -11.36 -15.69
C LEU A 127 -2.21 -10.68 -16.27
N ARG A 128 -3.08 -10.15 -15.41
CA ARG A 128 -4.22 -9.34 -15.82
C ARG A 128 -3.87 -7.86 -15.70
N PHE A 129 -4.23 -7.08 -16.70
CA PHE A 129 -3.91 -5.67 -16.71
C PHE A 129 -4.89 -4.85 -17.58
N VAL A 130 -4.88 -3.54 -17.37
CA VAL A 130 -5.54 -2.55 -18.21
C VAL A 130 -4.50 -1.94 -19.15
N ALA A 131 -4.78 -1.86 -20.45
CA ALA A 131 -3.85 -1.29 -21.41
C ALA A 131 -3.76 0.23 -21.25
N SER A 132 -2.53 0.74 -21.12
CA SER A 132 -2.20 2.17 -21.07
C SER A 132 -1.69 2.72 -22.43
N ARG A 133 -1.50 1.86 -23.44
CA ARG A 133 -1.01 2.19 -24.78
C ARG A 133 -1.82 1.50 -25.85
N ALA A 134 -1.85 2.09 -27.07
CA ALA A 134 -2.48 1.47 -28.23
C ALA A 134 -1.58 0.41 -28.91
N GLU A 135 -0.28 0.45 -28.68
CA GLU A 135 0.69 -0.55 -29.15
C GLU A 135 1.69 -0.87 -28.05
N ASP A 136 1.92 -2.15 -27.79
CA ASP A 136 2.85 -2.61 -26.76
C ASP A 136 3.57 -3.88 -27.21
N ARG A 137 4.45 -4.44 -26.38
CA ARG A 137 5.16 -5.70 -26.62
C ARG A 137 5.10 -6.59 -25.38
N ILE A 138 4.92 -7.88 -25.58
CA ILE A 138 5.04 -8.86 -24.52
C ILE A 138 6.52 -8.98 -24.15
N LEU A 139 6.85 -8.99 -22.88
CA LEU A 139 8.16 -9.29 -22.35
C LEU A 139 8.14 -10.61 -21.57
N LEU A 140 9.11 -11.48 -21.88
CA LEU A 140 9.46 -12.65 -21.09
C LEU A 140 10.75 -12.29 -20.34
N THR A 141 10.70 -12.23 -19.01
CA THR A 141 11.81 -11.73 -18.21
C THR A 141 12.38 -12.79 -17.29
N VAL A 142 13.69 -12.76 -17.08
CA VAL A 142 14.39 -13.58 -16.09
C VAL A 142 15.41 -12.71 -15.39
N GLY A 143 15.36 -12.70 -14.06
CA GLY A 143 16.27 -11.88 -13.24
C GLY A 143 15.81 -10.45 -12.99
N ASN A 144 15.20 -9.80 -13.95
CA ASN A 144 14.65 -8.42 -13.92
C ASN A 144 15.30 -7.48 -12.89
N GLY A 145 16.53 -7.03 -13.17
CA GLY A 145 17.34 -6.20 -12.29
C GLY A 145 18.33 -6.96 -11.41
N GLY A 146 18.37 -8.30 -11.49
CA GLY A 146 19.37 -9.15 -10.84
C GLY A 146 19.95 -10.17 -11.81
N ALA A 147 21.19 -10.61 -11.59
CA ALA A 147 21.81 -11.67 -12.39
C ALA A 147 21.14 -13.02 -12.10
N PHE A 148 21.21 -13.93 -13.07
CA PHE A 148 20.74 -15.29 -12.85
C PHE A 148 21.68 -16.35 -13.43
N THR A 149 21.50 -17.62 -13.00
CA THR A 149 22.10 -18.81 -13.56
C THR A 149 20.99 -19.81 -13.85
N GLY A 150 21.24 -20.85 -14.65
CA GLY A 150 20.22 -21.83 -15.03
C GLY A 150 19.47 -21.43 -16.30
N LYS A 151 18.28 -22.02 -16.52
CA LYS A 151 17.54 -21.88 -17.76
C LYS A 151 16.05 -21.69 -17.47
N ALA A 152 15.37 -20.96 -18.36
CA ALA A 152 13.91 -20.86 -18.39
C ALA A 152 13.38 -21.16 -19.81
N TRP A 153 12.25 -21.85 -19.89
CA TRP A 153 11.51 -22.11 -21.13
C TRP A 153 10.13 -21.50 -21.03
N PHE A 154 9.71 -20.88 -22.12
CA PHE A 154 8.38 -20.28 -22.26
C PHE A 154 7.66 -20.92 -23.44
N SER A 155 6.40 -21.33 -23.24
CA SER A 155 5.58 -22.01 -24.24
C SER A 155 4.13 -21.53 -24.15
N GLY A 156 3.38 -21.58 -25.25
CA GLY A 156 1.95 -21.26 -25.25
C GLY A 156 1.61 -19.84 -24.78
N VAL A 157 2.49 -18.87 -25.04
CA VAL A 157 2.24 -17.47 -24.64
C VAL A 157 1.07 -16.91 -25.42
N SER A 158 0.04 -16.40 -24.73
CA SER A 158 -1.13 -15.78 -25.34
C SER A 158 -1.54 -14.50 -24.63
N LEU A 159 -2.14 -13.60 -25.40
CA LEU A 159 -2.72 -12.35 -24.90
C LEU A 159 -4.15 -12.26 -25.39
N ASP A 160 -5.10 -12.21 -24.48
CA ASP A 160 -6.53 -12.24 -24.74
C ASP A 160 -7.22 -11.04 -24.06
N GLU A 161 -8.33 -10.54 -24.61
CA GLU A 161 -9.15 -9.57 -23.90
C GLU A 161 -9.79 -10.25 -22.68
N ALA A 162 -9.74 -9.59 -21.52
CA ALA A 162 -10.36 -10.03 -20.28
C ALA A 162 -11.65 -9.24 -20.01
N SER A 163 -12.57 -9.85 -19.29
CA SER A 163 -13.83 -9.18 -18.92
C SER A 163 -13.63 -8.01 -17.95
N SER A 164 -12.65 -8.11 -17.07
CA SER A 164 -12.23 -7.04 -16.16
C SER A 164 -10.81 -7.29 -15.67
N ALA A 165 -10.02 -6.23 -15.59
CA ALA A 165 -8.77 -6.19 -14.82
C ALA A 165 -8.71 -4.82 -14.14
N GLY A 166 -8.31 -4.78 -12.87
CA GLY A 166 -8.22 -3.54 -12.11
C GLY A 166 -9.50 -3.09 -11.42
N ASP A 167 -10.63 -3.78 -11.60
CA ASP A 167 -11.81 -3.51 -10.79
C ASP A 167 -11.57 -3.96 -9.34
N PRO A 168 -11.98 -3.14 -8.35
CA PRO A 168 -11.90 -3.55 -6.96
C PRO A 168 -12.92 -4.65 -6.65
N PRO A 169 -12.64 -5.53 -5.67
CA PRO A 169 -13.64 -6.45 -5.17
C PRO A 169 -14.88 -5.68 -4.69
N ALA A 170 -16.07 -6.13 -5.06
CA ALA A 170 -17.32 -5.42 -4.73
C ALA A 170 -17.49 -5.15 -3.22
N ALA A 171 -16.96 -6.03 -2.38
CA ALA A 171 -17.01 -5.89 -0.92
C ALA A 171 -16.16 -4.73 -0.38
N THR A 172 -15.18 -4.23 -1.14
CA THR A 172 -14.32 -3.11 -0.73
C THR A 172 -14.91 -1.75 -1.09
N VAL A 173 -15.86 -1.73 -2.01
CA VAL A 173 -16.47 -0.49 -2.50
C VAL A 173 -17.41 0.07 -1.45
N ARG A 174 -17.21 1.32 -1.05
CA ARG A 174 -18.13 2.11 -0.23
C ARG A 174 -18.72 3.20 -1.10
N ALA A 175 -20.03 3.43 -0.97
CA ALA A 175 -20.75 4.38 -1.80
C ALA A 175 -21.58 5.36 -0.97
N PHE A 176 -21.76 6.57 -1.50
CA PHE A 176 -22.67 7.59 -1.00
C PHE A 176 -23.24 8.38 -2.19
N GLY A 177 -24.48 8.12 -2.55
CA GLY A 177 -25.06 8.64 -3.78
C GLY A 177 -24.24 8.18 -5.00
N PRO A 178 -23.84 9.08 -5.89
CA PRO A 178 -23.02 8.73 -7.04
C PRO A 178 -21.55 8.53 -6.68
N ALA A 179 -21.09 9.03 -5.52
CA ALA A 179 -19.71 8.95 -5.08
C ALA A 179 -19.37 7.57 -4.52
N TYR A 180 -18.12 7.18 -4.69
CA TYR A 180 -17.61 5.91 -4.17
C TYR A 180 -16.12 5.97 -3.85
N ARG A 181 -15.70 5.07 -2.96
CA ARG A 181 -14.28 4.83 -2.68
C ARG A 181 -13.99 3.33 -2.60
N TYR A 182 -12.75 2.98 -2.85
CA TYR A 182 -12.22 1.64 -2.61
C TYR A 182 -10.70 1.69 -2.34
N PRO A 183 -10.16 0.73 -1.56
CA PRO A 183 -8.72 0.60 -1.37
C PRO A 183 -8.06 -0.11 -2.55
N SER A 184 -6.81 0.23 -2.83
CA SER A 184 -5.97 -0.44 -3.81
C SER A 184 -4.50 -0.36 -3.39
N ALA A 185 -3.97 -1.44 -2.78
CA ALA A 185 -2.57 -1.55 -2.37
C ALA A 185 -2.03 -0.33 -1.59
N GLY A 186 -2.74 0.07 -0.56
CA GLY A 186 -2.39 1.23 0.27
C GLY A 186 -2.94 2.56 -0.22
N TRP A 187 -3.43 2.64 -1.46
CA TRP A 187 -4.16 3.78 -1.98
C TRP A 187 -5.64 3.73 -1.61
N ILE A 188 -6.25 4.91 -1.58
CA ILE A 188 -7.70 5.10 -1.55
C ILE A 188 -8.09 5.76 -2.87
N TYR A 189 -8.78 5.04 -3.75
CA TYR A 189 -9.45 5.67 -4.88
C TYR A 189 -10.75 6.29 -4.40
N LEU A 190 -10.96 7.59 -4.68
CA LEU A 190 -12.14 8.32 -4.27
C LEU A 190 -12.72 9.07 -5.47
N HIS A 191 -13.94 8.70 -5.87
CA HIS A 191 -14.71 9.41 -6.88
C HIS A 191 -15.79 10.28 -6.22
N ILE A 192 -15.86 11.55 -6.62
CA ILE A 192 -16.89 12.51 -6.20
C ILE A 192 -17.40 13.31 -7.40
N GLU A 193 -18.66 13.73 -7.35
CA GLU A 193 -19.25 14.48 -8.46
C GLU A 193 -20.33 15.50 -8.02
N GLY A 194 -20.66 16.44 -8.90
CA GLY A 194 -21.78 17.35 -8.73
C GLY A 194 -21.42 18.79 -8.40
N GLN A 195 -22.35 19.51 -7.78
CA GLN A 195 -22.16 20.89 -7.34
C GLN A 195 -21.12 20.98 -6.21
N PRO A 196 -20.51 22.13 -5.97
CA PRO A 196 -19.41 22.26 -5.03
C PRO A 196 -19.70 21.69 -3.64
N TYR A 197 -20.80 22.08 -3.03
CA TYR A 197 -21.20 21.57 -1.72
C TYR A 197 -21.47 20.07 -1.74
N GLU A 198 -22.14 19.57 -2.79
CA GLU A 198 -22.52 18.15 -2.91
C GLU A 198 -21.28 17.26 -3.01
N ARG A 199 -20.33 17.58 -3.92
CA ARG A 199 -19.10 16.80 -4.09
C ARG A 199 -18.22 16.89 -2.83
N GLY A 200 -18.18 18.05 -2.17
CA GLY A 200 -17.50 18.20 -0.89
C GLY A 200 -18.14 17.34 0.21
N TYR A 201 -19.47 17.30 0.31
CA TYR A 201 -20.18 16.48 1.28
C TYR A 201 -19.92 14.97 1.06
N GLN A 202 -19.92 14.52 -0.20
CA GLN A 202 -19.55 13.16 -0.59
C GLN A 202 -18.13 12.81 -0.13
N HIS A 203 -17.16 13.70 -0.40
CA HIS A 203 -15.77 13.55 0.04
C HIS A 203 -15.69 13.40 1.56
N GLY A 204 -16.24 14.35 2.30
CA GLY A 204 -16.24 14.34 3.75
C GLY A 204 -16.89 13.09 4.34
N TYR A 205 -18.06 12.70 3.81
CA TYR A 205 -18.80 11.53 4.28
C TYR A 205 -18.00 10.22 4.09
N LEU A 206 -17.40 10.03 2.91
CA LEU A 206 -16.65 8.83 2.59
C LEU A 206 -15.27 8.79 3.28
N MET A 207 -14.72 9.94 3.67
CA MET A 207 -13.41 10.06 4.32
C MET A 207 -13.50 10.52 5.79
N ALA A 208 -14.66 10.37 6.42
CA ALA A 208 -14.94 10.87 7.77
C ALA A 208 -13.99 10.34 8.84
N ARG A 209 -13.40 9.18 8.62
CA ARG A 209 -12.43 8.56 9.52
C ARG A 209 -11.02 9.12 9.31
N GLU A 210 -10.62 9.28 8.06
CA GLU A 210 -9.27 9.66 7.67
C GLU A 210 -9.03 11.17 7.87
N ILE A 211 -10.04 12.02 7.70
CA ILE A 211 -9.90 13.47 7.85
C ILE A 211 -9.39 13.89 9.23
N PRO A 212 -9.95 13.42 10.37
CA PRO A 212 -9.43 13.76 11.70
C PRO A 212 -7.97 13.35 11.90
N GLU A 213 -7.58 12.23 11.33
CA GLU A 213 -6.20 11.73 11.42
C GLU A 213 -5.25 12.59 10.60
N TYR A 214 -5.67 13.04 9.41
CA TYR A 214 -4.90 13.99 8.61
C TYR A 214 -4.75 15.35 9.33
N LEU A 215 -5.81 15.88 9.93
CA LEU A 215 -5.75 17.09 10.76
C LEU A 215 -4.75 16.95 11.92
N ALA A 216 -4.66 15.78 12.54
CA ALA A 216 -3.66 15.50 13.58
C ALA A 216 -2.24 15.53 13.03
N ARG A 217 -2.03 15.07 11.79
CA ARG A 217 -0.72 15.14 11.12
C ARG A 217 -0.37 16.58 10.73
N CYS A 218 -1.32 17.35 10.22
CA CYS A 218 -1.12 18.78 9.95
C CYS A 218 -0.73 19.54 11.22
N ALA A 219 -1.40 19.28 12.33
CA ALA A 219 -1.04 19.88 13.62
C ALA A 219 0.40 19.55 14.04
N ALA A 220 0.80 18.27 13.87
CA ALA A 220 2.16 17.82 14.20
C ALA A 220 3.22 18.47 13.29
N GLU A 221 2.94 18.60 12.00
CA GLU A 221 3.83 19.21 11.01
C GLU A 221 4.05 20.70 11.29
N LEU A 222 2.99 21.41 11.61
CA LEU A 222 3.04 22.84 11.95
C LEU A 222 3.55 23.10 13.37
N GLY A 223 4.09 22.08 14.07
CA GLY A 223 4.60 22.20 15.43
C GLY A 223 3.52 22.52 16.48
N ALA A 224 2.25 22.46 16.09
CA ALA A 224 1.13 22.65 16.99
C ALA A 224 0.94 21.38 17.82
N LYS A 225 0.68 21.56 19.12
CA LYS A 225 0.17 20.44 19.90
C LYS A 225 -1.25 20.14 19.47
N ALA A 226 -1.67 18.87 19.50
CA ALA A 226 -3.07 18.48 19.26
C ALA A 226 -3.97 18.91 20.43
N GLU A 227 -3.84 20.16 20.85
CA GLU A 227 -4.56 20.82 21.92
C GLU A 227 -5.40 21.96 21.33
N ALA A 228 -6.61 22.16 21.82
CA ALA A 228 -7.55 23.16 21.30
C ALA A 228 -6.93 24.57 21.18
N GLN A 229 -6.18 25.02 22.18
CA GLN A 229 -5.58 26.36 22.16
C GLN A 229 -4.55 26.54 21.03
N SER A 230 -3.69 25.57 20.78
CA SER A 230 -2.70 25.66 19.67
C SER A 230 -3.38 25.59 18.31
N TRP A 231 -4.42 24.77 18.17
CA TRP A 231 -5.21 24.69 16.95
C TRP A 231 -5.99 25.97 16.69
N ASP A 232 -6.57 26.61 17.71
CA ASP A 232 -7.28 27.90 17.58
C ASP A 232 -6.38 29.04 17.10
N GLN A 233 -5.08 29.00 17.43
CA GLN A 233 -4.12 29.96 16.87
C GLN A 233 -3.96 29.76 15.35
N LEU A 234 -3.84 28.53 14.87
CA LEU A 234 -3.80 28.23 13.44
C LEU A 234 -5.11 28.65 12.74
N ARG A 235 -6.25 28.37 13.36
CA ARG A 235 -7.57 28.80 12.86
C ARG A 235 -7.64 30.31 12.68
N THR A 236 -7.18 31.08 13.66
CA THR A 236 -7.13 32.53 13.60
C THR A 236 -6.23 33.02 12.46
N THR A 237 -5.07 32.39 12.26
CA THR A 237 -4.16 32.70 11.17
C THR A 237 -4.78 32.42 9.81
N VAL A 238 -5.39 31.26 9.63
CA VAL A 238 -6.01 30.88 8.36
C VAL A 238 -7.23 31.75 8.04
N ASP A 239 -8.07 32.05 9.01
CA ASP A 239 -9.21 32.95 8.84
C ASP A 239 -8.75 34.36 8.39
N ALA A 240 -7.70 34.88 9.02
CA ALA A 240 -7.19 36.22 8.73
C ALA A 240 -6.47 36.33 7.37
N LEU A 241 -5.65 35.32 7.00
CA LEU A 241 -4.71 35.42 5.88
C LEU A 241 -5.14 34.65 4.63
N PHE A 242 -5.82 33.55 4.76
CA PHE A 242 -6.05 32.63 3.64
C PHE A 242 -7.51 32.48 3.23
N LEU A 243 -8.45 32.41 4.18
CA LEU A 243 -9.84 32.05 3.90
C LEU A 243 -10.50 32.99 2.85
N ARG A 244 -10.20 34.28 2.91
CA ARG A 244 -10.66 35.27 1.93
C ARG A 244 -10.09 35.12 0.51
N GLY A 245 -9.02 34.32 0.37
CA GLY A 245 -8.36 34.05 -0.91
C GLY A 245 -9.10 33.00 -1.73
N PHE A 246 -9.96 32.20 -1.11
CA PHE A 246 -10.77 31.19 -1.81
C PHE A 246 -12.04 31.83 -2.37
N ASP A 247 -12.48 31.38 -3.54
CA ASP A 247 -13.76 31.79 -4.07
C ASP A 247 -14.93 30.99 -3.45
N ARG A 248 -16.15 31.41 -3.80
CA ARG A 248 -17.37 30.81 -3.27
C ARG A 248 -17.45 29.30 -3.60
N GLU A 249 -17.04 28.90 -4.79
CA GLU A 249 -17.11 27.49 -5.23
C GLU A 249 -16.29 26.60 -4.30
N ILE A 250 -15.05 26.97 -4.03
CA ILE A 250 -14.14 26.19 -3.20
C ILE A 250 -14.53 26.25 -1.72
N LEU A 251 -15.02 27.40 -1.25
CA LEU A 251 -15.55 27.52 0.12
C LEU A 251 -16.77 26.61 0.34
N GLU A 252 -17.69 26.51 -0.64
CA GLU A 252 -18.83 25.58 -0.58
C GLU A 252 -18.37 24.12 -0.59
N GLU A 253 -17.36 23.76 -1.39
CA GLU A 253 -16.78 22.41 -1.41
C GLU A 253 -16.15 22.07 -0.05
N MET A 254 -15.28 22.94 0.51
CA MET A 254 -14.66 22.70 1.81
C MET A 254 -15.69 22.64 2.95
N LYS A 255 -16.76 23.45 2.88
CA LYS A 255 -17.87 23.38 3.84
C LYS A 255 -18.58 22.03 3.73
N GLY A 256 -18.83 21.56 2.51
CA GLY A 256 -19.39 20.23 2.27
C GLY A 256 -18.51 19.13 2.86
N ILE A 257 -17.19 19.19 2.67
CA ILE A 257 -16.24 18.23 3.26
C ILE A 257 -16.37 18.21 4.78
N ALA A 258 -16.38 19.38 5.43
CA ALA A 258 -16.48 19.48 6.88
C ALA A 258 -17.80 18.90 7.42
N GLU A 259 -18.93 19.25 6.80
CA GLU A 259 -20.25 18.78 7.22
C GLU A 259 -20.45 17.28 6.96
N GLY A 260 -20.03 16.77 5.77
CA GLY A 260 -20.11 15.36 5.43
C GLY A 260 -19.28 14.49 6.37
N ALA A 261 -18.06 14.92 6.70
CA ALA A 261 -17.20 14.22 7.66
C ALA A 261 -17.85 14.15 9.05
N SER A 262 -18.38 15.30 9.51
CA SER A 262 -19.03 15.38 10.82
C SER A 262 -20.31 14.57 10.90
N ASP A 263 -21.13 14.55 9.86
CA ASP A 263 -22.37 13.79 9.84
C ASP A 263 -22.14 12.27 9.77
N ALA A 264 -21.00 11.86 9.20
CA ALA A 264 -20.57 10.47 9.22
C ALA A 264 -19.77 10.08 10.49
N GLY A 265 -19.75 10.96 11.51
CA GLY A 265 -19.17 10.70 12.83
C GLY A 265 -17.72 11.15 13.02
N GLY A 266 -17.14 11.84 12.04
CA GLY A 266 -15.82 12.46 12.17
C GLY A 266 -15.85 13.62 13.18
N THR A 267 -14.87 13.66 14.08
CA THR A 267 -14.71 14.74 15.06
C THR A 267 -13.24 15.13 15.16
N TRP A 268 -12.99 16.41 15.43
CA TRP A 268 -11.65 16.91 15.72
C TRP A 268 -11.64 17.67 17.05
N LEU A 269 -10.71 17.33 17.91
CA LEU A 269 -10.60 17.91 19.27
C LEU A 269 -11.93 17.91 20.05
N GLY A 270 -12.72 16.83 19.91
CA GLY A 270 -13.98 16.62 20.62
C GLY A 270 -15.17 17.42 20.08
N ARG A 271 -15.03 18.11 18.94
CA ARG A 271 -16.10 18.89 18.29
C ARG A 271 -16.31 18.47 16.83
N ARG A 272 -17.38 18.94 16.23
CA ARG A 272 -17.60 18.83 14.79
C ARG A 272 -16.47 19.51 14.02
N ILE A 273 -16.08 18.94 12.92
CA ILE A 273 -15.18 19.54 11.94
C ILE A 273 -15.91 20.66 11.23
N ASP A 274 -15.28 21.78 11.00
CA ASP A 274 -15.85 22.91 10.28
C ASP A 274 -14.95 23.38 9.11
N LEU A 275 -15.45 24.36 8.36
CA LEU A 275 -14.79 24.93 7.19
C LEU A 275 -13.32 25.33 7.47
N VAL A 276 -13.06 25.95 8.62
CA VAL A 276 -11.71 26.45 8.94
C VAL A 276 -10.73 25.31 9.18
N ASP A 277 -11.18 24.19 9.74
CA ASP A 277 -10.33 23.00 9.91
C ASP A 277 -9.91 22.46 8.54
N ILE A 278 -10.83 22.38 7.59
CA ILE A 278 -10.54 21.94 6.22
C ILE A 278 -9.65 22.95 5.49
N ALA A 279 -9.84 24.24 5.73
CA ALA A 279 -8.97 25.27 5.17
C ALA A 279 -7.53 25.16 5.70
N ILE A 280 -7.33 24.83 6.99
CA ILE A 280 -5.99 24.56 7.54
C ILE A 280 -5.35 23.38 6.81
N ALA A 281 -6.08 22.28 6.63
CA ALA A 281 -5.57 21.12 5.90
C ALA A 281 -5.07 21.48 4.49
N ASN A 282 -5.79 22.38 3.80
CA ASN A 282 -5.50 22.83 2.43
C ASN A 282 -4.55 24.02 2.34
N THR A 283 -4.02 24.50 3.43
CA THR A 283 -3.01 25.60 3.50
C THR A 283 -1.82 25.22 4.37
N THR A 284 -1.69 23.94 4.75
CA THR A 284 -0.62 23.46 5.64
C THR A 284 0.76 23.76 5.08
N VAL A 285 0.97 23.59 3.78
CA VAL A 285 2.22 23.89 3.08
C VAL A 285 2.57 25.36 3.23
N GLU A 286 1.65 26.23 2.87
CA GLU A 286 1.85 27.69 2.92
C GLU A 286 2.00 28.22 4.35
N LEU A 287 1.33 27.61 5.32
CA LEU A 287 1.53 27.91 6.73
C LEU A 287 2.95 27.59 7.20
N GLY A 288 3.53 26.50 6.69
CA GLY A 288 4.92 26.14 6.96
C GLY A 288 5.91 27.18 6.42
N GLU A 289 5.63 27.74 5.23
CA GLU A 289 6.50 28.72 4.56
C GLU A 289 6.30 30.16 5.04
N LEU A 290 5.21 30.46 5.73
CA LEU A 290 4.85 31.82 6.15
C LEU A 290 5.96 32.48 6.98
N GLY A 291 6.59 31.73 7.89
CA GLY A 291 7.68 32.21 8.72
C GLY A 291 8.91 32.67 7.93
N GLY A 292 9.22 31.98 6.84
CA GLY A 292 10.32 32.33 5.91
C GLY A 292 9.99 33.54 5.03
N ALA A 293 8.73 33.68 4.61
CA ALA A 293 8.27 34.74 3.72
C ALA A 293 8.11 36.11 4.42
N MET A 294 7.68 36.13 5.67
CA MET A 294 7.39 37.36 6.40
C MET A 294 8.56 38.36 6.50
N PRO A 295 9.81 37.91 6.76
CA PRO A 295 10.95 38.85 6.77
C PRO A 295 11.26 39.51 5.42
N MET A 296 10.85 38.87 4.33
CA MET A 296 11.07 39.33 2.96
C MET A 296 9.93 40.28 2.49
N THR A 297 8.81 40.28 3.21
CA THR A 297 7.60 40.97 2.79
C THR A 297 7.72 42.49 3.07
N PRO A 298 7.50 43.35 2.07
CA PRO A 298 7.45 44.78 2.30
C PRO A 298 6.32 45.16 3.26
N THR A 299 6.65 45.73 4.42
CA THR A 299 5.67 46.03 5.45
C THR A 299 5.19 47.49 5.40
N GLY A 300 5.75 48.35 4.52
CA GLY A 300 5.57 49.81 4.54
C GLY A 300 6.28 50.48 5.72
N LEU A 301 7.03 49.73 6.52
CA LEU A 301 7.84 50.14 7.64
C LEU A 301 9.34 50.10 7.28
N GLU A 302 9.68 50.48 6.06
CA GLU A 302 11.01 50.35 5.44
C GLU A 302 12.11 51.16 6.16
N GLY A 303 11.77 51.97 7.19
CA GLY A 303 12.73 52.62 8.09
C GLY A 303 13.02 51.85 9.39
N LEU A 304 12.35 50.75 9.66
CA LEU A 304 12.55 49.91 10.85
C LEU A 304 13.07 48.54 10.44
N ARG A 305 14.19 48.49 9.72
CA ARG A 305 14.88 47.21 9.46
C ARG A 305 15.39 46.68 10.81
N LEU A 306 14.71 45.69 11.33
CA LEU A 306 15.39 44.61 12.03
C LEU A 306 16.27 43.95 10.98
N ASP A 307 17.59 43.96 11.16
CA ASP A 307 18.51 43.35 10.21
C ASP A 307 18.03 41.95 9.88
N PRO A 308 17.75 41.62 8.60
CA PRO A 308 17.45 40.23 8.23
C PRO A 308 18.63 39.39 8.67
N PRO A 309 18.43 38.16 9.13
CA PRO A 309 19.53 37.28 9.48
C PRO A 309 20.54 37.26 8.34
N SER A 310 21.84 37.42 8.68
CA SER A 310 22.88 37.46 7.66
C SER A 310 22.81 36.19 6.80
N TYR A 311 23.26 36.24 5.56
CA TYR A 311 23.41 35.06 4.71
C TYR A 311 24.12 33.89 5.42
N PHE A 312 25.11 34.19 6.23
CA PHE A 312 25.85 33.18 6.99
C PHE A 312 24.99 32.53 8.09
N ASP A 313 24.09 33.28 8.69
CA ASP A 313 23.12 32.75 9.65
C ASP A 313 22.09 31.87 8.93
N ARG A 314 21.61 32.32 7.74
CA ARG A 314 20.73 31.51 6.88
C ARG A 314 21.43 30.25 6.35
N LYS A 315 22.72 30.32 5.98
CA LYS A 315 23.50 29.15 5.55
C LYS A 315 23.67 28.15 6.69
N ARG A 316 23.81 28.62 7.94
CA ARG A 316 23.76 27.75 9.11
C ARG A 316 22.40 27.10 9.32
N ASP A 317 21.33 27.86 9.18
CA ASP A 317 19.96 27.37 9.30
C ASP A 317 19.58 26.50 8.10
N SER A 318 19.93 26.90 6.87
CA SER A 318 19.71 26.06 5.69
C SER A 318 20.56 24.78 5.68
N ALA A 319 21.74 24.77 6.31
CA ALA A 319 22.47 23.52 6.54
C ALA A 319 21.79 22.62 7.58
N ARG A 320 20.99 23.19 8.48
CA ARG A 320 20.08 22.44 9.37
C ARG A 320 18.81 22.00 8.67
N ASP A 321 18.29 22.78 7.73
CA ASP A 321 17.04 22.54 6.99
C ASP A 321 17.24 21.80 5.66
N SER A 322 18.50 21.57 5.24
CA SER A 322 18.86 21.05 3.91
C SER A 322 18.43 19.60 3.58
N VAL A 323 17.41 19.07 4.21
CA VAL A 323 16.86 17.72 3.92
C VAL A 323 15.35 17.73 3.75
N THR A 324 14.69 18.88 3.81
CA THR A 324 13.26 18.87 3.96
C THR A 324 12.51 18.86 2.66
N ASP A 325 12.69 19.62 1.67
CA ASP A 325 11.69 19.74 0.63
C ASP A 325 12.30 19.70 -0.77
N HIS A 326 12.32 18.51 -1.36
CA HIS A 326 12.93 18.37 -2.67
C HIS A 326 12.15 17.37 -3.50
N CYS A 327 11.47 17.88 -4.52
CA CYS A 327 10.84 17.07 -5.56
C CYS A 327 11.79 16.89 -6.74
N SER A 328 11.51 15.94 -7.61
CA SER A 328 12.16 15.82 -8.90
C SER A 328 11.11 15.53 -9.96
N ALA A 329 11.13 16.30 -11.04
CA ALA A 329 10.16 16.18 -12.12
C ALA A 329 10.81 16.27 -13.50
N PHE A 330 10.16 15.73 -14.51
CA PHE A 330 10.54 15.92 -15.90
C PHE A 330 9.32 16.01 -16.81
N ALA A 331 9.47 16.71 -17.93
CA ALA A 331 8.54 16.67 -19.06
C ALA A 331 9.34 16.56 -20.35
N ALA A 332 8.94 15.66 -21.23
CA ALA A 332 9.60 15.40 -22.51
C ALA A 332 8.60 15.37 -23.65
N THR A 333 9.01 15.80 -24.84
CA THR A 333 8.20 15.73 -26.08
C THR A 333 9.08 15.75 -27.32
N GLY A 334 8.48 15.55 -28.47
CA GLY A 334 9.14 15.73 -29.76
C GLY A 334 10.44 14.93 -29.94
N PRO A 335 11.57 15.59 -30.25
CA PRO A 335 12.82 14.88 -30.53
C PRO A 335 13.45 14.17 -29.32
N ALA A 336 12.98 14.44 -28.13
CA ALA A 336 13.48 13.75 -26.94
C ALA A 336 12.80 12.40 -26.70
N THR A 337 11.56 12.23 -27.17
CA THR A 337 10.75 11.03 -26.90
C THR A 337 10.81 10.02 -28.04
N ARG A 338 10.49 8.76 -27.73
CA ARG A 338 10.56 7.62 -28.67
C ARG A 338 9.58 7.73 -29.83
N ASP A 339 8.38 8.22 -29.55
CA ASP A 339 7.28 8.35 -30.52
C ASP A 339 6.90 9.80 -30.85
N GLY A 340 7.68 10.76 -30.35
CA GLY A 340 7.42 12.18 -30.50
C GLY A 340 6.32 12.72 -29.60
N LYS A 341 5.67 11.88 -28.76
CA LYS A 341 4.59 12.28 -27.86
C LYS A 341 5.11 12.66 -26.47
N MET A 342 4.30 13.44 -25.77
CA MET A 342 4.62 13.89 -24.42
C MET A 342 4.71 12.72 -23.42
N VAL A 343 5.72 12.82 -22.54
CA VAL A 343 5.87 12.01 -21.34
C VAL A 343 6.21 12.94 -20.17
N ILE A 344 5.55 12.77 -19.05
CA ILE A 344 5.76 13.59 -17.85
C ILE A 344 5.79 12.71 -16.61
N GLY A 345 6.60 13.09 -15.62
CA GLY A 345 6.69 12.36 -14.37
C GLY A 345 7.17 13.23 -13.21
N HIS A 346 6.83 12.78 -12.00
CA HIS A 346 7.12 13.48 -10.75
C HIS A 346 7.35 12.50 -9.60
N VAL A 347 8.25 12.85 -8.69
CA VAL A 347 8.41 12.25 -7.36
C VAL A 347 8.40 13.33 -6.30
N THR A 348 7.64 13.10 -5.25
CA THR A 348 7.56 14.00 -4.12
C THR A 348 8.60 13.62 -3.05
N TRP A 349 9.29 14.62 -2.53
CA TRP A 349 10.09 14.53 -1.32
C TRP A 349 9.45 15.45 -0.28
N TRP A 350 8.82 14.87 0.71
CA TRP A 350 8.02 15.60 1.69
C TRP A 350 8.27 15.06 3.10
N PRO A 351 8.01 15.83 4.16
CA PRO A 351 8.04 15.30 5.51
C PRO A 351 7.17 14.06 5.66
N LEU A 352 7.78 12.96 6.09
CA LEU A 352 7.12 11.66 6.16
C LEU A 352 5.98 11.60 7.17
N THR A 353 5.83 12.63 8.02
CA THR A 353 4.68 12.82 8.90
C THR A 353 3.35 12.84 8.18
N LEU A 354 3.30 13.39 6.97
CA LEU A 354 2.10 13.48 6.14
C LEU A 354 1.98 12.34 5.14
N ALA A 355 3.09 11.66 4.82
CA ALA A 355 3.18 10.73 3.71
C ALA A 355 2.20 9.56 3.75
N GLU A 356 1.85 9.05 4.94
CA GLU A 356 0.86 7.96 5.07
C GLU A 356 -0.53 8.34 4.58
N GLN A 357 -0.90 9.62 4.62
CA GLN A 357 -2.22 10.10 4.25
C GLN A 357 -2.27 10.84 2.90
N THR A 358 -1.16 10.96 2.18
CA THR A 358 -1.16 11.47 0.81
C THR A 358 -1.42 10.37 -0.22
N ASN A 359 -2.21 9.40 0.18
CA ASN A 359 -2.51 8.17 -0.56
C ASN A 359 -3.91 8.18 -1.20
N VAL A 360 -4.50 9.34 -1.41
CA VAL A 360 -5.82 9.45 -2.04
C VAL A 360 -5.65 9.75 -3.53
N MET A 361 -6.09 8.84 -4.39
CA MET A 361 -6.27 9.12 -5.82
C MET A 361 -7.68 9.66 -6.01
N LEU A 362 -7.78 10.97 -6.14
CA LEU A 362 -9.04 11.72 -6.16
C LEU A 362 -9.50 11.98 -7.60
N ASP A 363 -10.66 11.45 -7.94
CA ASP A 363 -11.35 11.61 -9.22
C ASP A 363 -12.58 12.49 -9.01
N ILE A 364 -12.54 13.70 -9.57
CA ILE A 364 -13.59 14.70 -9.41
C ILE A 364 -14.30 14.93 -10.75
N GLN A 365 -15.62 14.68 -10.79
CA GLN A 365 -16.48 15.09 -11.88
C GLN A 365 -17.29 16.34 -11.46
N PRO A 366 -16.73 17.56 -11.66
CA PRO A 366 -17.41 18.76 -11.22
C PRO A 366 -18.60 19.08 -12.13
N ALA A 367 -19.62 19.77 -11.59
CA ALA A 367 -20.77 20.23 -12.39
C ALA A 367 -20.36 21.31 -13.41
N LYS A 368 -19.22 21.96 -13.22
CA LYS A 368 -18.63 22.94 -14.13
C LYS A 368 -17.11 22.75 -14.21
N GLY A 369 -16.56 22.90 -15.40
CA GLY A 369 -15.14 22.70 -15.65
C GLY A 369 -14.84 21.26 -16.06
N HIS A 370 -13.56 20.93 -16.12
CA HIS A 370 -13.04 19.64 -16.54
C HIS A 370 -13.10 18.61 -15.42
N ARG A 371 -13.28 17.33 -15.77
CA ARG A 371 -13.03 16.22 -14.84
C ARG A 371 -11.55 16.18 -14.50
N ILE A 372 -11.25 15.92 -13.23
CA ILE A 372 -9.90 15.98 -12.69
C ILE A 372 -9.54 14.64 -12.06
N VAL A 373 -8.31 14.17 -12.27
CA VAL A 373 -7.69 13.14 -11.46
C VAL A 373 -6.42 13.71 -10.86
N MET A 374 -6.25 13.55 -9.53
CA MET A 374 -5.08 14.03 -8.82
C MET A 374 -4.74 13.12 -7.63
N GLN A 375 -3.46 13.06 -7.28
CA GLN A 375 -3.08 12.51 -5.99
C GLN A 375 -3.35 13.56 -4.91
N SER A 376 -4.05 13.20 -3.85
CA SER A 376 -4.48 14.12 -2.81
C SER A 376 -4.43 13.46 -1.42
N TYR A 377 -5.11 14.03 -0.48
CA TYR A 377 -5.17 13.61 0.92
C TYR A 377 -6.61 13.72 1.46
N PRO A 378 -6.92 13.15 2.64
CA PRO A 378 -8.26 13.25 3.24
C PRO A 378 -8.67 14.69 3.49
N GLY A 379 -9.74 15.14 2.84
CA GLY A 379 -10.22 16.53 2.92
C GLY A 379 -9.53 17.49 1.95
N GLY A 380 -8.66 17.00 1.05
CA GLY A 380 -7.94 17.82 0.08
C GLY A 380 -8.83 18.30 -1.07
N ILE A 381 -8.65 19.57 -1.46
CA ILE A 381 -9.21 20.16 -2.67
C ILE A 381 -8.14 20.28 -3.77
N GLU A 382 -6.91 19.98 -3.42
CA GLU A 382 -5.71 20.06 -4.24
C GLU A 382 -4.88 18.77 -4.15
N SER A 383 -3.75 18.77 -4.85
CA SER A 383 -2.73 17.74 -4.72
C SER A 383 -1.58 18.25 -3.84
N GLY A 384 -1.47 17.75 -2.62
CA GLY A 384 -0.31 18.03 -1.75
C GLY A 384 0.96 17.30 -2.19
N THR A 385 0.93 16.62 -3.34
CA THR A 385 2.05 15.86 -3.92
C THR A 385 2.22 16.16 -5.41
N ASP A 386 1.66 17.27 -5.85
CA ASP A 386 1.91 17.95 -7.12
C ASP A 386 1.65 17.12 -8.38
N TRP A 387 0.51 16.41 -8.37
CA TRP A 387 0.04 15.70 -9.55
C TRP A 387 -1.43 15.98 -9.84
N TYR A 388 -1.67 16.64 -10.98
CA TYR A 388 -3.01 16.99 -11.46
C TYR A 388 -3.14 16.64 -12.94
N GLN A 389 -4.26 16.08 -13.36
CA GLN A 389 -4.60 15.91 -14.77
C GLN A 389 -6.09 16.11 -15.02
N ASN A 390 -6.47 16.53 -16.24
CA ASN A 390 -7.87 16.73 -16.62
C ASN A 390 -8.24 16.04 -17.93
N ASP A 391 -9.55 15.96 -18.18
CA ASP A 391 -10.15 15.24 -19.33
C ASP A 391 -9.96 15.89 -20.70
N VAL A 392 -9.35 17.07 -20.75
CA VAL A 392 -8.95 17.72 -22.02
C VAL A 392 -7.46 17.59 -22.30
N GLY A 393 -6.75 16.76 -21.51
CA GLY A 393 -5.37 16.39 -21.77
C GLY A 393 -4.31 17.26 -21.12
N MET A 394 -4.68 18.13 -20.17
CA MET A 394 -3.71 18.87 -19.37
C MET A 394 -3.19 18.03 -18.20
N VAL A 395 -1.90 18.15 -17.92
CA VAL A 395 -1.25 17.60 -16.72
C VAL A 395 -0.32 18.64 -16.12
N LEU A 396 -0.36 18.76 -14.79
CA LEU A 396 0.47 19.70 -14.03
C LEU A 396 1.24 18.93 -12.97
N THR A 397 2.50 19.29 -12.81
CA THR A 397 3.31 18.91 -11.66
C THR A 397 4.26 20.06 -11.33
N GLU A 398 4.84 20.06 -10.14
CA GLU A 398 5.72 21.13 -9.75
C GLU A 398 6.93 20.66 -8.94
N THR A 399 7.90 21.51 -8.80
CA THR A 399 8.96 21.42 -7.81
C THR A 399 9.11 22.77 -7.12
N THR A 400 9.02 22.77 -5.80
CA THR A 400 9.10 23.99 -5.00
C THR A 400 10.44 24.68 -5.20
N ILE A 401 10.43 25.95 -5.51
CA ILE A 401 11.63 26.80 -5.51
C ILE A 401 11.72 27.57 -4.18
N ARG A 402 12.79 28.32 -3.99
CA ARG A 402 12.99 29.01 -2.73
C ARG A 402 11.93 30.08 -2.51
N GLN A 403 11.59 30.30 -1.22
CA GLN A 403 10.61 31.28 -0.79
C GLN A 403 10.92 32.69 -1.31
N SER A 404 9.89 33.38 -1.76
CA SER A 404 9.90 34.80 -2.13
C SER A 404 8.95 35.62 -1.24
N PRO A 405 8.86 36.97 -1.39
CA PRO A 405 8.02 37.80 -0.53
C PRO A 405 6.54 37.39 -0.54
N PHE A 406 5.88 37.54 0.60
CA PHE A 406 4.46 37.23 0.76
C PHE A 406 3.56 38.39 0.30
N ASN A 407 2.63 38.11 -0.61
CA ASN A 407 1.57 39.03 -0.99
C ASN A 407 0.28 38.74 -0.22
N ILE A 408 0.03 39.48 0.83
CA ILE A 408 -1.14 39.30 1.70
C ILE A 408 -2.50 39.43 0.98
N GLN A 409 -2.54 40.11 -0.19
CA GLN A 409 -3.74 40.24 -1.03
C GLN A 409 -3.90 39.08 -2.04
N GLY A 410 -2.93 38.17 -2.07
CA GLY A 410 -2.94 37.03 -2.97
C GLY A 410 -3.89 35.93 -2.55
N THR A 411 -3.90 34.88 -3.37
CA THR A 411 -4.69 33.66 -3.14
C THR A 411 -3.80 32.45 -2.90
N PRO A 412 -4.24 31.49 -2.07
CA PRO A 412 -3.47 30.29 -1.77
C PRO A 412 -3.17 29.46 -3.02
N VAL A 413 -2.05 28.73 -3.01
CA VAL A 413 -1.66 27.81 -4.08
C VAL A 413 -2.72 26.73 -4.31
N ALA A 414 -3.30 26.19 -3.24
CA ALA A 414 -4.38 25.21 -3.31
C ALA A 414 -5.55 25.68 -4.21
N PHE A 415 -5.95 26.95 -4.07
CA PHE A 415 -6.99 27.52 -4.90
C PHE A 415 -6.52 27.69 -6.36
N ARG A 416 -5.33 28.24 -6.58
CA ARG A 416 -4.81 28.54 -7.91
C ARG A 416 -4.57 27.26 -8.73
N ALA A 417 -3.93 26.25 -8.14
CA ALA A 417 -3.70 24.96 -8.76
C ALA A 417 -5.03 24.24 -9.12
N ARG A 418 -6.01 24.27 -8.18
CA ARG A 418 -7.33 23.72 -8.44
C ARG A 418 -8.05 24.45 -9.59
N GLN A 419 -8.01 25.78 -9.64
CA GLN A 419 -8.58 26.56 -10.72
C GLN A 419 -7.87 26.30 -12.06
N ALA A 420 -6.55 26.15 -12.03
CA ALA A 420 -5.76 25.88 -13.23
C ALA A 420 -6.12 24.53 -13.86
N ILE A 421 -6.25 23.45 -13.07
CA ILE A 421 -6.57 22.14 -13.63
C ILE A 421 -8.07 21.96 -13.93
N GLN A 422 -8.96 22.59 -13.14
CA GLN A 422 -10.40 22.45 -13.37
C GLN A 422 -10.90 23.26 -14.57
N TYR A 423 -10.24 24.38 -14.91
CA TYR A 423 -10.73 25.30 -15.92
C TYR A 423 -9.73 25.60 -17.04
N GLY A 424 -8.51 25.10 -16.95
CA GLY A 424 -7.49 25.27 -17.98
C GLY A 424 -7.56 24.18 -19.03
N GLY A 425 -7.73 24.57 -20.29
CA GLY A 425 -7.78 23.68 -21.45
C GLY A 425 -6.55 23.75 -22.37
N ASN A 426 -5.58 24.61 -22.04
CA ASN A 426 -4.30 24.78 -22.73
C ASN A 426 -3.27 25.44 -21.81
N VAL A 427 -2.01 25.50 -22.24
CA VAL A 427 -0.90 26.07 -21.46
C VAL A 427 -1.17 27.52 -21.03
N ASP A 428 -1.72 28.39 -21.93
CA ASP A 428 -1.95 29.79 -21.63
C ASP A 428 -2.98 29.97 -20.49
N GLU A 429 -4.10 29.25 -20.54
CA GLU A 429 -5.14 29.29 -19.52
C GLU A 429 -4.66 28.76 -18.18
N VAL A 430 -3.82 27.71 -18.17
CA VAL A 430 -3.21 27.16 -16.97
C VAL A 430 -2.26 28.16 -16.33
N VAL A 431 -1.35 28.75 -17.10
CA VAL A 431 -0.36 29.74 -16.64
C VAL A 431 -1.07 30.99 -16.07
N GLU A 432 -2.10 31.48 -16.76
CA GLU A 432 -2.90 32.63 -16.30
C GLU A 432 -3.49 32.35 -14.92
N ARG A 433 -4.10 31.19 -14.71
CA ARG A 433 -4.76 30.83 -13.45
C ARG A 433 -3.76 30.58 -12.32
N LEU A 434 -2.64 29.92 -12.59
CA LEU A 434 -1.57 29.72 -11.62
C LEU A 434 -0.97 31.05 -11.15
N GLY A 435 -0.79 32.02 -12.07
CA GLY A 435 -0.21 33.30 -11.78
C GLY A 435 -1.18 34.31 -11.17
N THR A 436 -2.50 34.15 -11.40
CA THR A 436 -3.50 35.13 -10.98
C THR A 436 -3.56 35.26 -9.47
N ARG A 437 -3.29 36.54 -8.99
CA ARG A 437 -3.31 36.82 -7.57
C ARG A 437 -2.41 35.90 -6.71
N ASN A 438 -1.28 35.50 -7.24
CA ASN A 438 -0.32 34.71 -6.49
C ASN A 438 0.06 35.37 -5.17
N ASN A 439 -0.04 34.65 -4.05
CA ASN A 439 0.33 35.15 -2.73
C ASN A 439 1.83 35.05 -2.43
N GLY A 440 2.61 34.37 -3.28
CA GLY A 440 4.05 34.24 -3.12
C GLY A 440 4.52 33.20 -2.08
N LEU A 441 3.60 32.60 -1.33
CA LEU A 441 3.92 31.45 -0.51
C LEU A 441 4.01 30.21 -1.37
N TYR A 442 4.90 29.30 -1.01
CA TYR A 442 5.13 28.05 -1.76
C TYR A 442 5.34 28.33 -3.26
N THR A 443 6.42 29.02 -3.57
CA THR A 443 6.79 29.38 -4.94
C THR A 443 7.30 28.17 -5.71
N ASN A 444 6.97 28.07 -6.99
CA ASN A 444 7.07 26.82 -7.73
C ASN A 444 7.69 26.96 -9.11
N GLU A 445 8.33 25.91 -9.55
CA GLU A 445 8.68 25.60 -10.92
C GLU A 445 7.68 24.56 -11.45
N TRP A 446 6.65 25.02 -12.14
CA TRP A 446 5.60 24.17 -12.71
C TRP A 446 6.05 23.54 -14.00
N LEU A 447 5.93 22.22 -14.13
CA LEU A 447 5.98 21.52 -15.40
C LEU A 447 4.56 21.22 -15.87
N ILE A 448 4.23 21.72 -17.06
CA ILE A 448 2.90 21.66 -17.65
C ILE A 448 2.98 20.82 -18.91
N GLY A 449 2.08 19.86 -19.04
CA GLY A 449 1.90 19.06 -20.23
C GLY A 449 0.52 19.25 -20.84
N ASP A 450 0.48 19.47 -22.16
CA ASP A 450 -0.71 19.46 -22.99
C ASP A 450 -0.63 18.24 -23.94
N GLY A 451 -1.20 17.13 -23.52
CA GLY A 451 -1.17 15.88 -24.28
C GLY A 451 -1.96 15.93 -25.58
N LYS A 452 -2.94 16.84 -25.70
CA LYS A 452 -3.72 17.04 -26.91
C LYS A 452 -2.91 17.73 -28.00
N ASN A 453 -2.17 18.78 -27.62
CA ASN A 453 -1.35 19.57 -28.54
C ASN A 453 0.11 19.14 -28.58
N ASN A 454 0.46 18.12 -27.78
CA ASN A 454 1.82 17.59 -27.63
C ASN A 454 2.82 18.66 -27.21
N GLU A 455 2.40 19.60 -26.36
CA GLU A 455 3.21 20.69 -25.85
C GLU A 455 3.64 20.42 -24.41
N ILE A 456 4.87 20.79 -24.07
CA ILE A 456 5.35 20.90 -22.69
C ILE A 456 5.78 22.33 -22.42
N ALA A 457 5.60 22.76 -21.17
CA ALA A 457 6.06 24.06 -20.71
C ALA A 457 6.68 23.97 -19.33
N MET A 458 7.61 24.88 -19.03
CA MET A 458 8.19 25.08 -17.71
C MET A 458 7.88 26.50 -17.28
N TYR A 459 7.17 26.66 -16.15
CA TYR A 459 6.72 27.95 -15.65
C TYR A 459 7.24 28.17 -14.23
N GLU A 460 8.26 29.02 -14.11
CA GLU A 460 8.75 29.49 -12.81
C GLU A 460 7.89 30.65 -12.32
N LEU A 461 7.36 30.52 -11.10
CA LEU A 461 6.39 31.41 -10.50
C LEU A 461 6.90 31.90 -9.14
N GLY A 462 7.58 33.06 -9.15
CA GLY A 462 7.85 33.85 -7.95
C GLY A 462 6.65 34.72 -7.58
N THR A 463 6.80 35.64 -6.67
CA THR A 463 5.72 36.57 -6.24
C THR A 463 5.49 37.71 -7.27
N GLY A 464 6.54 38.33 -7.70
CA GLY A 464 6.51 39.50 -8.62
C GLY A 464 7.07 39.19 -10.01
N HIS A 465 7.94 38.17 -10.14
CA HIS A 465 8.56 37.76 -11.37
C HIS A 465 8.17 36.34 -11.75
N THR A 466 8.03 36.12 -13.05
CA THR A 466 7.69 34.80 -13.60
C THR A 466 8.45 34.55 -14.90
N LYS A 467 8.74 33.30 -15.19
CA LYS A 467 9.33 32.90 -16.46
C LYS A 467 8.62 31.68 -17.04
N LEU A 468 8.26 31.77 -18.31
CA LEU A 468 7.65 30.68 -19.04
C LEU A 468 8.55 30.27 -20.22
N TRP A 469 8.91 28.98 -20.29
CA TRP A 469 9.51 28.35 -21.48
C TRP A 469 8.49 27.40 -22.11
N ARG A 470 8.40 27.39 -23.44
CA ARG A 470 7.41 26.59 -24.17
C ARG A 470 8.06 25.82 -25.32
N SER A 471 7.76 24.53 -25.40
CA SER A 471 8.18 23.69 -26.51
C SER A 471 7.60 24.14 -27.87
N SER A 472 6.37 24.63 -27.87
CA SER A 472 5.72 25.16 -29.09
C SER A 472 6.40 26.40 -29.65
N LYS A 473 7.19 27.11 -28.84
CA LYS A 473 7.98 28.28 -29.25
C LYS A 473 9.46 27.98 -29.41
N ASN A 474 9.82 26.68 -29.30
CA ASN A 474 11.21 26.19 -29.34
C ASN A 474 12.12 26.87 -28.29
N GLU A 475 11.60 27.09 -27.10
CA GLU A 475 12.30 27.71 -25.96
C GLU A 475 12.83 26.59 -25.05
N TRP A 476 14.14 26.36 -25.06
CA TRP A 476 14.77 25.30 -24.29
C TRP A 476 15.77 25.84 -23.29
N PHE A 477 15.77 25.24 -22.09
CA PHE A 477 16.75 25.53 -21.07
C PHE A 477 17.85 24.47 -21.06
N GLY A 478 19.10 24.90 -20.85
CA GLY A 478 20.24 24.00 -20.68
C GLY A 478 20.64 23.18 -21.93
N GLY A 479 20.16 23.54 -23.13
CA GLY A 479 20.47 22.83 -24.38
C GLY A 479 19.76 21.46 -24.49
N THR A 480 18.69 21.25 -23.81
CA THR A 480 17.92 19.97 -23.78
C THR A 480 16.65 20.08 -24.62
N GLU A 481 16.81 20.11 -25.93
CA GLU A 481 15.69 20.18 -26.85
C GLU A 481 14.67 19.04 -26.62
N GLY A 482 13.39 19.42 -26.41
CA GLY A 482 12.31 18.48 -26.13
C GLY A 482 12.26 18.00 -24.67
N PHE A 483 13.00 18.66 -23.75
CA PHE A 483 13.06 18.18 -22.35
C PHE A 483 13.18 19.34 -21.35
N TYR A 484 12.29 19.37 -20.38
CA TYR A 484 12.38 20.21 -19.19
C TYR A 484 12.47 19.34 -17.93
N TRP A 485 13.05 19.88 -16.87
CA TRP A 485 13.12 19.21 -15.56
C TRP A 485 12.97 20.23 -14.43
N GLY A 486 12.45 19.76 -13.31
CA GLY A 486 12.36 20.50 -12.05
C GLY A 486 13.12 19.78 -10.95
N ASP A 487 13.81 20.51 -10.10
CA ASP A 487 14.62 20.01 -8.99
C ASP A 487 14.82 21.02 -7.84
N ASN A 488 13.86 21.93 -7.65
CA ASN A 488 13.86 22.94 -6.60
C ASN A 488 14.93 24.05 -6.77
N ASN A 489 15.34 24.29 -8.00
CA ASN A 489 16.39 25.24 -8.33
C ASN A 489 15.93 26.16 -9.48
N ALA A 490 15.44 27.36 -9.13
CA ALA A 490 14.99 28.32 -10.13
C ALA A 490 16.09 28.64 -11.16
N LYS A 491 15.75 28.60 -12.43
CA LYS A 491 16.68 28.75 -13.56
C LYS A 491 16.69 30.18 -14.11
N ASP A 492 15.58 30.90 -13.95
CA ASP A 492 15.46 32.30 -14.37
C ASP A 492 16.13 33.24 -13.36
N LEU A 493 16.84 34.28 -13.87
CA LEU A 493 17.55 35.23 -13.02
C LEU A 493 16.60 36.10 -12.22
N GLU A 494 15.54 36.62 -12.82
CA GLU A 494 14.65 37.58 -12.17
C GLU A 494 13.84 36.86 -11.06
N VAL A 495 13.38 35.64 -11.31
CA VAL A 495 12.74 34.81 -10.28
C VAL A 495 13.71 34.53 -9.13
N ARG A 496 14.97 34.25 -9.46
CA ARG A 496 16.01 33.96 -8.45
C ARG A 496 16.32 35.15 -7.57
N LEU A 497 16.35 36.35 -8.14
CA LEU A 497 16.61 37.59 -7.40
C LEU A 497 15.55 37.91 -6.34
N GLU A 498 14.36 37.35 -6.46
CA GLU A 498 13.30 37.55 -5.44
C GLU A 498 13.64 36.88 -4.10
N TYR A 499 14.38 35.77 -4.09
CA TYR A 499 14.77 35.10 -2.85
C TYR A 499 16.20 35.35 -2.42
N VAL A 500 16.96 36.17 -3.17
CA VAL A 500 18.28 36.68 -2.81
C VAL A 500 18.16 38.13 -2.39
N PRO A 501 18.08 38.45 -1.08
CA PRO A 501 17.76 39.80 -0.61
C PRO A 501 18.83 40.80 -0.95
N ASP A 502 20.10 40.41 -1.06
CA ASP A 502 21.23 41.24 -1.42
C ASP A 502 22.12 40.54 -2.45
N PRO A 503 21.77 40.61 -3.74
CA PRO A 503 22.55 39.96 -4.78
C PRO A 503 23.97 40.47 -4.92
N GLN A 504 24.27 41.69 -4.43
CA GLN A 504 25.64 42.24 -4.51
C GLN A 504 26.53 41.69 -3.41
N GLY A 505 25.97 41.35 -2.25
CA GLY A 505 26.68 40.67 -1.18
C GLY A 505 26.85 39.16 -1.35
N GLU A 506 26.09 38.59 -2.30
CA GLU A 506 26.00 37.11 -2.49
C GLU A 506 26.09 36.76 -3.99
N PRO A 507 27.13 37.21 -4.72
CA PRO A 507 27.17 37.05 -6.18
C PRO A 507 27.15 35.60 -6.66
N GLU A 508 27.51 34.64 -5.86
CA GLU A 508 27.49 33.21 -6.17
C GLU A 508 26.07 32.63 -6.30
N TYR A 509 25.05 33.33 -5.82
CA TYR A 509 23.66 32.88 -5.95
C TYR A 509 22.92 33.49 -7.13
N VAL A 510 23.45 34.54 -7.72
CA VAL A 510 22.83 35.22 -8.86
C VAL A 510 22.96 34.40 -10.13
N PRO A 511 24.11 33.84 -10.50
CA PRO A 511 24.18 32.93 -11.63
C PRO A 511 23.51 31.60 -11.33
N TYR A 512 22.86 30.99 -12.32
CA TYR A 512 22.39 29.62 -12.22
C TYR A 512 23.59 28.67 -11.99
N SER A 513 23.52 27.92 -10.92
CA SER A 513 24.52 26.91 -10.56
C SER A 513 23.86 25.53 -10.53
N PRO A 514 24.13 24.66 -11.51
CA PRO A 514 23.54 23.32 -11.54
C PRO A 514 23.86 22.51 -10.29
N GLU A 515 22.83 21.94 -9.69
CA GLU A 515 22.92 20.99 -8.60
C GLU A 515 23.22 19.56 -9.10
N LYS A 516 23.41 18.62 -8.18
CA LYS A 516 23.65 17.21 -8.53
C LYS A 516 22.48 16.60 -9.30
N ARG A 517 21.23 17.02 -9.00
CA ARG A 517 20.03 16.55 -9.70
C ARG A 517 19.94 17.12 -11.11
N ASP A 518 20.25 18.40 -11.31
CA ASP A 518 20.39 19.02 -12.63
C ASP A 518 21.37 18.22 -13.51
N ALA A 519 22.54 17.91 -12.95
CA ALA A 519 23.56 17.13 -13.66
C ALA A 519 23.08 15.71 -13.99
N ALA A 520 22.29 15.10 -13.10
CA ALA A 520 21.69 13.77 -13.34
C ALA A 520 20.64 13.84 -14.47
N TRP A 521 19.75 14.83 -14.46
CA TRP A 521 18.76 15.03 -15.52
C TRP A 521 19.41 15.25 -16.87
N GLN A 522 20.41 16.14 -16.96
CA GLN A 522 21.17 16.38 -18.18
C GLN A 522 21.94 15.12 -18.65
N GLY A 523 22.46 14.34 -17.74
CA GLY A 523 23.13 13.07 -18.03
C GLY A 523 22.17 12.04 -18.61
N LEU A 524 21.01 11.86 -17.99
CA LEU A 524 19.94 10.96 -18.47
C LEU A 524 19.39 11.43 -19.82
N TYR A 525 19.14 12.72 -19.98
CA TYR A 525 18.71 13.25 -21.28
C TYR A 525 19.71 12.94 -22.39
N ARG A 526 21.01 13.19 -22.20
CA ARG A 526 22.03 12.87 -23.21
C ARG A 526 22.09 11.40 -23.57
N GLN A 527 21.87 10.53 -22.59
CA GLN A 527 21.89 9.07 -22.77
C GLN A 527 20.63 8.55 -23.47
N TYR A 528 19.45 9.12 -23.17
CA TYR A 528 18.17 8.59 -23.62
C TYR A 528 17.41 9.50 -24.61
N ARG A 529 18.01 10.59 -25.11
CA ARG A 529 17.38 11.44 -26.12
C ARG A 529 16.88 10.62 -27.31
N GLY A 530 15.63 10.84 -27.70
CA GLY A 530 14.95 10.09 -28.75
C GLY A 530 14.43 8.70 -28.34
N GLN A 531 14.54 8.38 -27.04
CA GLN A 531 14.10 7.10 -26.48
C GLN A 531 13.25 7.27 -25.21
N ILE A 532 12.97 8.51 -24.83
CA ILE A 532 12.20 8.80 -23.61
C ILE A 532 10.75 8.32 -23.79
N ASP A 533 10.32 7.49 -22.88
CA ASP A 533 8.97 6.95 -22.72
C ASP A 533 8.71 6.75 -21.21
N GLU A 534 7.64 6.07 -20.79
CA GLU A 534 7.39 5.81 -19.37
C GLU A 534 8.50 4.98 -18.72
N GLN A 535 9.20 4.11 -19.46
CA GLN A 535 10.32 3.34 -18.94
C GLN A 535 11.48 4.23 -18.51
N PHE A 536 11.69 5.33 -19.20
CA PHE A 536 12.63 6.37 -18.78
C PHE A 536 12.22 6.95 -17.43
N GLY A 537 10.95 7.26 -17.20
CA GLY A 537 10.44 7.76 -15.93
C GLY A 537 10.67 6.76 -14.80
N PHE A 538 10.33 5.49 -15.00
CA PHE A 538 10.60 4.43 -13.99
C PHE A 538 12.09 4.27 -13.71
N LEU A 539 12.95 4.42 -14.69
CA LEU A 539 14.40 4.39 -14.51
C LEU A 539 14.91 5.62 -13.75
N ALA A 540 14.53 6.82 -14.19
CA ALA A 540 14.97 8.08 -13.60
C ALA A 540 14.64 8.14 -12.11
N PHE A 541 13.41 7.80 -11.74
CA PHE A 541 12.96 7.83 -10.35
C PHE A 541 13.49 6.67 -9.48
N ARG A 542 14.31 5.79 -10.04
CA ARG A 542 15.11 4.80 -9.29
C ARG A 542 16.58 5.20 -9.18
N THR A 543 16.98 6.26 -9.86
CA THR A 543 18.38 6.68 -10.00
C THR A 543 18.70 7.79 -8.99
N ALA A 544 19.72 7.57 -8.16
CA ALA A 544 20.22 8.63 -7.28
C ALA A 544 20.96 9.70 -8.12
N PRO A 545 20.85 10.99 -7.78
CA PRO A 545 20.17 11.60 -6.62
C PRO A 545 18.72 11.97 -6.86
N LEU A 546 18.06 11.55 -7.96
CA LEU A 546 16.65 11.86 -8.25
C LEU A 546 15.69 11.12 -7.31
N VAL A 547 16.14 10.06 -6.68
CA VAL A 547 15.49 9.37 -5.56
C VAL A 547 16.34 9.51 -4.31
N SER A 548 15.74 9.82 -3.18
CA SER A 548 16.42 10.01 -1.89
C SER A 548 15.72 9.27 -0.73
N ALA A 549 16.23 9.53 0.49
CA ALA A 549 15.62 9.00 1.70
C ALA A 549 14.17 9.47 1.91
N SER A 550 13.86 10.72 1.57
CA SER A 550 12.54 11.35 1.75
C SER A 550 11.59 11.22 0.55
N THR A 551 11.97 10.47 -0.48
CA THR A 551 11.07 10.21 -1.62
C THR A 551 9.91 9.33 -1.16
N MET A 552 8.68 9.82 -1.33
CA MET A 552 7.48 9.20 -0.80
C MET A 552 6.52 8.64 -1.84
N ASP A 553 6.74 8.91 -3.11
CA ASP A 553 5.89 8.44 -4.21
C ASP A 553 6.58 8.55 -5.57
N ALA A 554 5.87 8.13 -6.62
CA ALA A 554 6.16 8.46 -8.01
C ALA A 554 4.88 8.50 -8.84
N LYS A 555 4.81 9.39 -9.83
CA LYS A 555 3.73 9.50 -10.81
C LYS A 555 4.33 9.65 -12.20
N ILE A 556 3.80 8.91 -13.19
CA ILE A 556 4.28 8.95 -14.57
C ILE A 556 3.08 8.78 -15.49
N ALA A 557 3.00 9.62 -16.54
CA ALA A 557 2.01 9.48 -17.59
C ALA A 557 2.57 9.87 -18.96
N THR A 558 2.05 9.22 -19.99
CA THR A 558 2.23 9.61 -21.40
C THR A 558 1.06 10.47 -21.89
N ALA A 559 1.18 11.11 -23.05
CA ALA A 559 0.09 11.88 -23.64
C ALA A 559 -1.20 11.05 -23.76
N ASP A 560 -1.08 9.80 -24.23
CA ASP A 560 -2.24 8.90 -24.37
C ASP A 560 -2.87 8.58 -23.00
N MET A 561 -2.07 8.42 -21.96
CA MET A 561 -2.55 8.20 -20.58
C MET A 561 -3.28 9.44 -20.04
N VAL A 562 -2.68 10.62 -20.18
CA VAL A 562 -3.31 11.87 -19.69
C VAL A 562 -4.66 12.12 -20.37
N GLN A 563 -4.74 11.94 -21.70
CA GLN A 563 -6.00 12.06 -22.43
C GLN A 563 -7.09 11.08 -22.00
N ASN A 564 -6.72 9.96 -21.37
CA ASN A 564 -7.62 8.95 -20.84
C ASN A 564 -7.72 8.98 -19.31
N LEU A 565 -7.24 10.06 -18.68
CA LEU A 565 -7.20 10.22 -17.22
C LEU A 565 -6.56 9.02 -16.52
N MET A 566 -5.42 8.58 -17.04
CA MET A 566 -4.65 7.45 -16.51
C MET A 566 -3.29 7.93 -15.98
N VAL A 567 -2.82 7.28 -14.92
CA VAL A 567 -1.49 7.54 -14.33
C VAL A 567 -0.92 6.27 -13.71
N TRP A 568 0.35 5.99 -13.94
CA TRP A 568 1.12 5.07 -13.11
C TRP A 568 1.55 5.78 -11.86
N ALA A 569 1.15 5.28 -10.69
CA ALA A 569 1.52 5.85 -9.40
C ALA A 569 1.99 4.78 -8.43
N ALA A 570 2.97 5.12 -7.57
CA ALA A 570 3.49 4.28 -6.50
C ALA A 570 3.56 5.08 -5.20
N ILE A 571 3.26 4.42 -4.07
CA ILE A 571 3.54 4.94 -2.73
C ILE A 571 4.90 4.41 -2.28
N GLY A 572 5.66 5.24 -1.57
CA GLY A 572 6.99 4.92 -1.10
C GLY A 572 8.06 5.10 -2.16
N LYS A 573 9.29 4.72 -1.85
CA LYS A 573 10.41 4.89 -2.78
C LYS A 573 10.22 4.08 -4.06
N PRO A 574 10.29 4.71 -5.23
CA PRO A 574 10.11 4.02 -6.50
C PRO A 574 11.15 2.92 -6.79
N ASN A 575 12.30 2.95 -6.13
CA ASN A 575 13.32 1.91 -6.22
C ASN A 575 13.02 0.68 -5.33
N GLN A 576 11.85 0.61 -4.71
CA GLN A 576 11.37 -0.47 -3.85
C GLN A 576 12.26 -0.72 -2.61
N ARG A 577 13.12 0.23 -2.24
CA ARG A 577 13.86 0.15 -0.98
C ARG A 577 13.02 0.68 0.16
N GLU A 578 13.12 0.01 1.30
CA GLU A 578 12.48 0.45 2.53
C GLU A 578 13.00 1.82 2.97
N TRP A 579 12.19 2.53 3.71
CA TRP A 579 12.58 3.74 4.40
C TRP A 579 12.78 3.43 5.89
N GLU A 580 14.00 3.64 6.38
CA GLU A 580 14.33 3.38 7.78
C GLU A 580 14.11 4.64 8.63
N ALA A 581 13.14 4.60 9.54
CA ALA A 581 12.83 5.71 10.44
C ALA A 581 14.00 6.09 11.37
N GLY A 582 14.84 5.13 11.76
CA GLY A 582 15.92 5.30 12.73
C GLY A 582 17.27 5.78 12.16
N GLY A 583 17.45 5.71 10.81
CA GLY A 583 18.78 5.90 10.20
C GLY A 583 19.25 7.35 10.04
N HIS A 584 18.38 8.35 10.24
CA HIS A 584 18.68 9.72 9.85
C HIS A 584 18.83 10.73 11.00
N GLY A 585 18.79 10.30 12.25
CA GLY A 585 19.16 11.11 13.43
C GLY A 585 18.38 12.41 13.65
N ARG A 586 17.27 12.64 12.97
CA ARG A 586 16.47 13.85 13.06
C ARG A 586 15.21 13.63 13.91
N GLN A 587 14.89 14.60 14.76
CA GLN A 587 13.85 14.50 15.80
C GLN A 587 12.42 14.28 15.26
N GLY A 588 12.10 14.66 14.02
CA GLY A 588 10.79 14.46 13.42
C GLY A 588 10.53 13.03 12.90
N TYR A 589 11.55 12.38 12.40
CA TYR A 589 11.43 11.07 11.74
C TYR A 589 11.34 9.88 12.70
N ALA A 590 11.83 10.02 13.93
CA ALA A 590 11.78 8.96 14.93
C ALA A 590 10.37 8.58 15.41
N LYS A 591 9.36 9.40 15.09
CA LYS A 591 7.95 9.18 15.47
C LYS A 591 7.09 8.60 14.36
N ASN A 592 7.64 8.44 13.15
CA ASN A 592 6.91 7.87 12.02
C ASN A 592 7.20 6.39 11.90
N ASP A 593 6.17 5.63 11.60
CA ASP A 593 6.28 4.18 11.36
C ASP A 593 7.00 3.81 10.06
N GLY A 594 7.49 4.80 9.32
CA GLY A 594 8.11 4.65 8.01
C GLY A 594 7.09 4.59 6.88
N LEU A 595 7.58 4.73 5.67
CA LEU A 595 6.80 4.61 4.44
C LEU A 595 7.41 3.49 3.59
N PHE A 596 6.63 2.45 3.34
CA PHE A 596 7.08 1.28 2.60
C PHE A 596 6.50 1.26 1.19
N PRO A 597 7.30 0.89 0.18
CA PRO A 597 6.84 0.86 -1.19
C PRO A 597 5.67 -0.12 -1.39
N SER A 598 4.60 0.35 -2.00
CA SER A 598 3.43 -0.49 -2.34
C SER A 598 3.46 -1.01 -3.78
N GLY A 599 4.47 -0.68 -4.56
CA GLY A 599 4.54 -0.96 -5.99
C GLY A 599 3.68 -0.03 -6.84
N TYR A 600 3.96 0.00 -8.14
CA TYR A 600 3.20 0.80 -9.09
C TYR A 600 1.80 0.25 -9.33
N ARG A 601 0.83 1.16 -9.42
CA ARG A 601 -0.54 0.89 -9.82
C ARG A 601 -0.93 1.81 -10.97
N LEU A 602 -1.69 1.28 -11.93
CA LEU A 602 -2.32 2.08 -12.96
C LEU A 602 -3.69 2.53 -12.45
N PHE A 603 -3.85 3.82 -12.28
CA PHE A 603 -5.15 4.43 -12.02
C PHE A 603 -5.75 4.93 -13.32
N SER A 604 -7.06 4.79 -13.44
CA SER A 604 -7.86 5.27 -14.56
C SER A 604 -9.18 5.81 -14.05
N ALA A 605 -9.57 6.99 -14.49
CA ALA A 605 -10.88 7.53 -14.16
C ALA A 605 -12.00 6.77 -14.86
N GLY A 606 -13.14 6.71 -14.19
CA GLY A 606 -14.33 6.03 -14.70
C GLY A 606 -14.56 4.69 -14.04
N ALA A 607 -15.80 4.24 -14.11
CA ALA A 607 -16.25 2.99 -13.53
C ALA A 607 -16.62 2.00 -14.63
N SER A 608 -16.15 0.76 -14.50
CA SER A 608 -16.63 -0.38 -15.29
C SER A 608 -18.11 -0.69 -14.97
N ASP A 609 -18.73 -1.54 -15.74
CA ASP A 609 -20.08 -2.01 -15.43
C ASP A 609 -20.12 -2.78 -14.10
N ALA A 610 -19.07 -3.55 -13.79
CA ALA A 610 -18.95 -4.28 -12.54
C ALA A 610 -18.82 -3.33 -11.35
N LEU A 611 -17.98 -2.30 -11.46
CA LEU A 611 -17.81 -1.29 -10.41
C LEU A 611 -19.11 -0.49 -10.22
N ARG A 612 -19.80 -0.08 -11.30
CA ARG A 612 -21.13 0.57 -11.20
C ARG A 612 -22.17 -0.31 -10.49
N ALA A 613 -22.17 -1.60 -10.78
CA ALA A 613 -23.05 -2.55 -10.09
C ALA A 613 -22.71 -2.67 -8.60
N ALA A 614 -21.43 -2.71 -8.24
CA ALA A 614 -20.97 -2.75 -6.87
C ALA A 614 -21.36 -1.47 -6.10
N VAL A 615 -21.19 -0.29 -6.70
CA VAL A 615 -21.61 1.01 -6.13
C VAL A 615 -23.11 1.00 -5.85
N ALA A 616 -23.92 0.60 -6.83
CA ALA A 616 -25.38 0.57 -6.66
C ALA A 616 -25.85 -0.45 -5.59
N ALA A 617 -25.17 -1.58 -5.47
CA ALA A 617 -25.48 -2.59 -4.46
C ALA A 617 -25.13 -2.09 -3.05
N ASN A 618 -23.95 -1.47 -2.88
CA ASN A 618 -23.50 -0.96 -1.59
C ASN A 618 -24.26 0.28 -1.14
N GLU A 619 -24.70 1.14 -2.06
CA GLU A 619 -25.59 2.26 -1.74
C GLU A 619 -26.95 1.76 -1.24
N LYS A 620 -27.49 0.71 -1.81
CA LYS A 620 -28.72 0.06 -1.30
C LYS A 620 -28.53 -0.57 0.07
N ALA A 621 -27.40 -1.25 0.29
CA ALA A 621 -27.08 -1.87 1.57
C ALA A 621 -26.89 -0.84 2.69
N ARG A 622 -26.43 0.38 2.38
CA ARG A 622 -26.29 1.48 3.33
C ARG A 622 -27.62 1.91 3.97
N VAL A 623 -28.72 1.76 3.25
CA VAL A 623 -30.07 2.11 3.75
C VAL A 623 -30.59 1.08 4.77
N ALA A 624 -30.08 -0.15 4.74
CA ALA A 624 -30.35 -1.13 5.76
C ALA A 624 -29.34 -0.91 6.92
N PRO A 625 -29.80 -0.61 8.17
CA PRO A 625 -28.89 -0.60 9.29
C PRO A 625 -28.19 -1.95 9.32
N ALA A 626 -26.87 -1.95 9.25
CA ALA A 626 -26.11 -3.15 9.51
C ALA A 626 -26.57 -3.65 10.87
N ALA A 627 -27.23 -4.79 10.89
CA ALA A 627 -27.50 -5.50 12.11
C ALA A 627 -26.11 -5.77 12.69
N ALA A 628 -25.72 -4.98 13.68
CA ALA A 628 -24.54 -5.24 14.46
C ALA A 628 -24.73 -6.64 15.00
N HIS A 629 -24.02 -7.60 14.44
CA HIS A 629 -23.81 -8.87 15.12
C HIS A 629 -22.99 -8.54 16.38
N LYS A 630 -23.67 -7.99 17.37
CA LYS A 630 -23.21 -8.16 18.73
C LYS A 630 -23.21 -9.66 18.94
N ARG A 631 -22.04 -10.28 18.89
CA ARG A 631 -21.89 -11.55 19.61
C ARG A 631 -22.41 -11.25 21.01
N ASP A 632 -23.55 -11.83 21.37
CA ASP A 632 -24.03 -11.81 22.74
C ASP A 632 -22.96 -12.50 23.56
N ARG A 633 -22.05 -11.69 24.13
CA ARG A 633 -21.14 -12.18 25.14
C ARG A 633 -22.02 -12.60 26.31
N PRO A 634 -22.03 -13.86 26.71
CA PRO A 634 -22.74 -14.26 27.90
C PRO A 634 -22.25 -13.37 29.04
N ALA A 635 -23.17 -12.75 29.76
CA ALA A 635 -22.85 -11.92 30.90
C ALA A 635 -21.94 -12.74 31.82
N ARG A 636 -20.82 -12.15 32.28
CA ARG A 636 -19.95 -12.75 33.28
C ARG A 636 -20.81 -13.20 34.48
N GLY A 637 -21.04 -14.50 34.57
CA GLY A 637 -21.73 -15.04 35.74
C GLY A 637 -20.87 -14.81 36.98
N LYS A 638 -21.44 -14.19 38.03
CA LYS A 638 -20.81 -14.02 39.34
C LYS A 638 -20.33 -15.33 39.99
N ALA A 639 -20.64 -16.47 39.35
CA ALA A 639 -20.37 -17.81 39.86
C ALA A 639 -18.89 -18.24 39.87
N PHE A 640 -18.02 -17.57 39.09
CA PHE A 640 -16.63 -18.02 38.92
C PHE A 640 -15.60 -17.17 39.69
N ASP A 641 -16.02 -16.45 40.75
CA ASP A 641 -15.14 -15.51 41.46
C ASP A 641 -14.34 -16.18 42.60
N GLU A 642 -14.33 -17.50 42.68
CA GLU A 642 -13.62 -18.23 43.73
C GLU A 642 -12.17 -18.55 43.32
N ASP A 643 -11.24 -17.76 43.85
CA ASP A 643 -9.79 -17.90 43.69
C ASP A 643 -9.15 -19.20 44.24
N ARG A 644 -9.94 -20.08 44.82
CA ARG A 644 -9.46 -21.17 45.67
C ARG A 644 -9.56 -22.56 45.08
N LEU A 645 -10.24 -22.75 43.95
CA LEU A 645 -10.42 -24.09 43.41
C LEU A 645 -9.15 -24.55 42.68
N TRP A 646 -8.60 -25.67 43.09
CA TRP A 646 -7.63 -26.46 42.31
C TRP A 646 -6.21 -25.91 42.15
N LYS A 647 -5.72 -25.10 43.07
CA LYS A 647 -4.32 -24.61 43.02
C LYS A 647 -3.26 -25.68 43.33
N GLY A 648 -3.39 -26.88 42.75
CA GLY A 648 -2.39 -27.94 42.90
C GLY A 648 -2.49 -28.71 44.24
N TRP A 649 -3.62 -28.63 44.91
CA TRP A 649 -3.84 -29.32 46.20
C TRP A 649 -4.41 -30.74 46.06
N ILE A 650 -4.87 -31.09 44.86
CA ILE A 650 -5.33 -32.45 44.55
C ILE A 650 -4.19 -33.17 43.84
N LEU A 651 -3.75 -34.26 44.37
CA LEU A 651 -2.61 -35.04 43.84
C LEU A 651 -3.08 -36.24 42.99
N PRO A 652 -2.64 -36.39 41.73
CA PRO A 652 -2.98 -37.56 40.96
C PRO A 652 -2.31 -38.83 41.52
N ALA A 653 -3.05 -39.94 41.58
CA ALA A 653 -2.55 -41.21 42.08
C ALA A 653 -1.58 -41.90 41.08
N SER A 654 -1.75 -41.64 39.78
CA SER A 654 -0.93 -42.16 38.69
C SER A 654 -0.84 -41.19 37.53
N ASP A 655 0.01 -41.51 36.59
CA ASP A 655 0.10 -40.77 35.35
C ASP A 655 -1.21 -40.75 34.58
N ALA A 656 -2.06 -41.74 34.70
CA ALA A 656 -3.37 -41.79 34.05
C ALA A 656 -4.37 -40.78 34.66
N ASP A 657 -4.09 -40.25 35.83
CA ASP A 657 -4.96 -39.35 36.58
C ASP A 657 -4.54 -37.88 36.40
N VAL A 658 -3.41 -37.61 35.76
CA VAL A 658 -2.82 -36.26 35.58
C VAL A 658 -3.78 -35.32 34.87
N TRP A 659 -4.53 -35.79 33.90
CA TRP A 659 -5.48 -34.97 33.12
C TRP A 659 -6.49 -34.25 34.02
N PHE A 660 -6.92 -34.89 35.10
CA PHE A 660 -7.92 -34.30 35.96
C PHE A 660 -7.33 -33.16 36.83
N ALA A 661 -6.21 -33.38 37.48
CA ALA A 661 -5.59 -32.35 38.34
C ALA A 661 -5.08 -31.16 37.50
N ALA A 662 -4.36 -31.44 36.41
CA ALA A 662 -3.84 -30.43 35.53
C ALA A 662 -4.97 -29.69 34.78
N GLY A 663 -5.99 -30.45 34.33
CA GLY A 663 -7.14 -29.89 33.63
C GLY A 663 -7.99 -28.99 34.48
N ALA A 664 -8.28 -29.36 35.73
CA ALA A 664 -9.06 -28.56 36.65
C ALA A 664 -8.40 -27.20 36.93
N ALA A 665 -7.11 -27.19 37.23
CA ALA A 665 -6.34 -25.96 37.42
C ALA A 665 -6.29 -25.05 36.18
N ALA A 666 -6.15 -25.63 35.03
CA ALA A 666 -6.12 -24.89 33.75
C ALA A 666 -7.51 -24.37 33.37
N TYR A 667 -8.54 -25.21 33.50
CA TYR A 667 -9.93 -24.86 33.17
C TYR A 667 -10.42 -23.66 34.02
N TYR A 668 -10.11 -23.67 35.29
CA TYR A 668 -10.48 -22.57 36.19
C TYR A 668 -9.82 -21.22 35.73
N ARG A 669 -8.55 -21.25 35.38
CA ARG A 669 -7.87 -20.09 34.82
C ARG A 669 -8.48 -19.64 33.48
N ASP A 670 -8.81 -20.59 32.62
CA ASP A 670 -9.41 -20.29 31.32
C ASP A 670 -10.80 -19.64 31.49
N LEU A 671 -11.62 -20.10 32.45
CA LEU A 671 -12.92 -19.51 32.80
C LEU A 671 -12.82 -18.07 33.34
N LYS A 672 -11.72 -17.72 33.99
CA LYS A 672 -11.46 -16.36 34.51
C LYS A 672 -10.90 -15.40 33.50
N SER A 673 -10.54 -15.86 32.30
CA SER A 673 -9.99 -15.02 31.25
C SER A 673 -11.02 -14.03 30.70
N ASP A 674 -10.56 -13.01 29.99
CA ASP A 674 -11.43 -12.03 29.35
C ASP A 674 -12.34 -12.64 28.27
N ASP A 675 -11.90 -13.74 27.65
CA ASP A 675 -12.65 -14.52 26.68
C ASP A 675 -12.51 -16.02 26.96
N PRO A 676 -13.36 -16.61 27.85
CA PRO A 676 -13.32 -18.03 28.17
C PRO A 676 -13.55 -18.96 26.96
N GLU A 677 -14.45 -18.59 26.04
CA GLU A 677 -14.75 -19.42 24.87
C GLU A 677 -13.54 -19.53 23.94
N LEU A 678 -12.88 -18.41 23.69
CA LEU A 678 -11.63 -18.41 22.91
C LEU A 678 -10.56 -19.28 23.58
N ARG A 679 -10.45 -19.26 24.93
CA ARG A 679 -9.50 -20.12 25.65
C ARG A 679 -9.82 -21.59 25.48
N ILE A 680 -11.08 -21.98 25.52
CA ILE A 680 -11.49 -23.36 25.29
C ILE A 680 -11.19 -23.79 23.85
N ASP A 681 -11.41 -22.92 22.86
CA ASP A 681 -11.07 -23.21 21.47
C ASP A 681 -9.55 -23.35 21.25
N VAL A 682 -8.74 -22.57 21.97
CA VAL A 682 -7.27 -22.75 22.00
C VAL A 682 -6.92 -24.15 22.57
N ARG A 683 -7.62 -24.62 23.62
CA ARG A 683 -7.41 -25.98 24.15
C ARG A 683 -7.82 -27.08 23.17
N ARG A 684 -8.91 -26.87 22.42
CA ARG A 684 -9.32 -27.80 21.34
C ARG A 684 -8.26 -27.87 20.25
N ALA A 685 -7.74 -26.75 19.83
CA ALA A 685 -6.66 -26.71 18.83
C ALA A 685 -5.39 -27.41 19.34
N ALA A 686 -4.98 -27.15 20.57
CA ALA A 686 -3.84 -27.79 21.21
C ALA A 686 -4.04 -29.30 21.32
N TYR A 687 -5.21 -29.75 21.72
CA TYR A 687 -5.52 -31.20 21.80
C TYR A 687 -5.42 -31.88 20.41
N ARG A 688 -6.01 -31.30 19.37
CA ARG A 688 -5.93 -31.83 18.01
C ARG A 688 -4.48 -31.91 17.52
N ARG A 689 -3.69 -30.87 17.75
CA ARG A 689 -2.27 -30.83 17.38
C ARG A 689 -1.49 -31.92 18.07
N LEU A 690 -1.64 -32.03 19.39
CA LEU A 690 -0.91 -33.02 20.21
C LEU A 690 -1.33 -34.45 19.92
N GLN A 691 -2.54 -34.68 19.42
CA GLN A 691 -2.94 -36.01 18.91
C GLN A 691 -2.24 -36.40 17.61
N MET A 692 -1.84 -35.43 16.80
CA MET A 692 -1.15 -35.70 15.53
C MET A 692 0.34 -36.02 15.72
N ALA A 693 1.00 -35.31 16.65
CA ALA A 693 2.44 -35.38 16.82
C ALA A 693 2.83 -34.94 18.25
N ALA A 694 2.57 -35.78 19.28
CA ALA A 694 3.02 -35.51 20.65
C ALA A 694 4.34 -36.24 20.94
N GLY A 695 5.34 -35.46 21.39
CA GLY A 695 6.54 -35.99 22.01
C GLY A 695 6.33 -36.33 23.51
N PRO A 696 7.29 -36.99 24.15
CA PRO A 696 7.25 -37.21 25.61
C PRO A 696 7.11 -35.90 26.40
N GLU A 697 7.71 -34.83 25.93
CA GLU A 697 7.66 -33.47 26.51
C GLU A 697 6.27 -32.83 26.45
N ASP A 698 5.45 -33.25 25.51
CA ASP A 698 4.10 -32.72 25.31
C ASP A 698 3.03 -33.37 26.19
N ARG A 699 3.38 -34.42 26.92
CA ARG A 699 2.43 -35.24 27.69
C ARG A 699 1.58 -34.41 28.65
N LEU A 700 2.20 -33.54 29.44
CA LEU A 700 1.47 -32.66 30.39
C LEU A 700 0.51 -31.73 29.67
N SER A 701 0.91 -31.18 28.54
CA SER A 701 0.07 -30.30 27.69
C SER A 701 -1.13 -31.05 27.14
N LEU A 702 -0.93 -32.28 26.67
CA LEU A 702 -2.00 -33.14 26.17
C LEU A 702 -3.00 -33.50 27.29
N GLU A 703 -2.51 -33.92 28.44
CA GLU A 703 -3.37 -34.27 29.60
C GLU A 703 -4.12 -33.04 30.10
N THR A 704 -3.48 -31.87 30.13
CA THR A 704 -4.13 -30.60 30.48
C THR A 704 -5.27 -30.28 29.51
N ALA A 705 -5.02 -30.38 28.19
CA ALA A 705 -6.04 -30.10 27.19
C ALA A 705 -7.23 -31.05 27.31
N LYS A 706 -6.98 -32.37 27.47
CA LYS A 706 -8.02 -33.38 27.72
C LYS A 706 -8.90 -33.03 28.90
N GLY A 707 -8.28 -32.67 30.03
CA GLY A 707 -8.98 -32.34 31.25
C GLY A 707 -9.85 -31.09 31.13
N VAL A 708 -9.33 -30.04 30.50
CA VAL A 708 -10.09 -28.82 30.24
C VAL A 708 -11.32 -29.10 29.37
N LEU A 709 -11.14 -29.86 28.28
CA LEU A 709 -12.24 -30.13 27.36
C LEU A 709 -13.32 -31.02 28.00
N PHE A 710 -12.91 -32.01 28.76
CA PHE A 710 -13.85 -32.84 29.51
C PHE A 710 -14.64 -32.02 30.53
N LEU A 711 -13.97 -31.19 31.32
CA LEU A 711 -14.64 -30.38 32.36
C LEU A 711 -15.56 -29.32 31.73
N ASP A 712 -15.20 -28.77 30.56
CA ASP A 712 -16.08 -27.87 29.84
C ASP A 712 -17.35 -28.57 29.35
N ALA A 713 -17.20 -29.77 28.79
CA ALA A 713 -18.34 -30.57 28.36
C ALA A 713 -19.23 -30.98 29.55
N LEU A 714 -18.64 -31.37 30.67
CA LEU A 714 -19.35 -31.71 31.90
C LEU A 714 -20.12 -30.49 32.44
N ARG A 715 -19.50 -29.32 32.51
CA ARG A 715 -20.15 -28.07 32.94
C ARG A 715 -21.35 -27.71 32.06
N ARG A 716 -21.18 -27.81 30.74
CA ARG A 716 -22.28 -27.52 29.77
C ARG A 716 -23.43 -28.49 29.93
N HIS A 717 -23.14 -29.75 30.29
CA HIS A 717 -24.15 -30.77 30.50
C HIS A 717 -24.90 -30.58 31.83
N MET A 718 -24.19 -30.25 32.92
CA MET A 718 -24.77 -30.15 34.25
C MET A 718 -25.38 -28.77 34.57
N GLY A 719 -24.90 -27.75 33.87
CA GLY A 719 -25.13 -26.35 34.20
C GLY A 719 -24.15 -25.82 35.29
N ASP A 720 -23.96 -24.53 35.32
CA ASP A 720 -22.90 -23.85 36.12
C ASP A 720 -23.03 -24.12 37.61
N GLU A 721 -24.24 -24.04 38.17
CA GLU A 721 -24.46 -24.19 39.62
C GLU A 721 -24.13 -25.61 40.07
N ALA A 722 -24.64 -26.63 39.39
CA ALA A 722 -24.39 -28.02 39.73
C ALA A 722 -22.91 -28.38 39.55
N PHE A 723 -22.29 -27.90 38.50
CA PHE A 723 -20.87 -28.11 38.23
C PHE A 723 -19.99 -27.48 39.30
N LEU A 724 -20.22 -26.25 39.69
CA LEU A 724 -19.45 -25.59 40.75
C LEU A 724 -19.64 -26.22 42.10
N LYS A 725 -20.85 -26.71 42.41
CA LYS A 725 -21.12 -27.44 43.62
C LYS A 725 -20.32 -28.75 43.62
N LEU A 726 -20.35 -29.51 42.54
CA LEU A 726 -19.58 -30.73 42.40
C LEU A 726 -18.07 -30.48 42.62
N MET A 727 -17.53 -29.45 41.93
CA MET A 727 -16.10 -29.11 42.05
C MET A 727 -15.71 -28.72 43.49
N ARG A 728 -16.52 -27.95 44.17
CA ARG A 728 -16.28 -27.55 45.60
C ARG A 728 -16.36 -28.73 46.56
N ASP A 729 -17.41 -29.53 46.42
CA ASP A 729 -17.61 -30.68 47.29
C ASP A 729 -16.47 -31.68 47.11
N TYR A 730 -16.06 -31.97 45.86
CA TYR A 730 -14.95 -32.87 45.61
C TYR A 730 -13.61 -32.33 46.13
N PHE A 731 -13.34 -31.02 45.89
CA PHE A 731 -12.14 -30.36 46.42
C PHE A 731 -12.10 -30.42 47.96
N SER A 732 -13.19 -30.04 48.64
CA SER A 732 -13.25 -30.02 50.09
C SER A 732 -13.03 -31.39 50.72
N ALA A 733 -13.57 -32.44 50.06
CA ALA A 733 -13.42 -33.82 50.54
C ALA A 733 -12.03 -34.39 50.31
N ASN A 734 -11.30 -33.92 49.27
CA ASN A 734 -10.08 -34.55 48.77
C ASN A 734 -8.84 -33.67 48.82
N THR A 735 -8.91 -32.46 49.33
CA THR A 735 -7.75 -31.55 49.49
C THR A 735 -6.62 -32.28 50.21
N THR A 736 -5.40 -32.18 49.69
CA THR A 736 -4.16 -32.83 50.15
C THR A 736 -4.13 -34.35 50.06
N LYS A 737 -5.16 -34.97 49.44
CA LYS A 737 -5.19 -36.41 49.20
C LYS A 737 -4.73 -36.77 47.81
N THR A 738 -4.18 -37.98 47.71
CA THR A 738 -3.95 -38.63 46.44
C THR A 738 -5.26 -39.22 45.94
N VAL A 739 -5.66 -38.92 44.71
CA VAL A 739 -6.95 -39.31 44.14
C VAL A 739 -6.75 -39.96 42.75
N THR A 740 -7.67 -40.82 42.42
CA THR A 740 -7.81 -41.29 41.03
C THR A 740 -8.83 -40.42 40.30
N ALA A 741 -8.63 -40.21 39.01
CA ALA A 741 -9.61 -39.55 38.16
C ALA A 741 -10.96 -40.30 38.17
N GLN A 742 -10.95 -41.63 38.31
CA GLN A 742 -12.16 -42.41 38.42
C GLN A 742 -13.01 -42.01 39.62
N SER A 743 -12.40 -41.69 40.75
CA SER A 743 -13.16 -41.24 41.94
C SER A 743 -13.95 -39.97 41.71
N PHE A 744 -13.42 -39.08 40.85
CA PHE A 744 -14.15 -37.90 40.42
C PHE A 744 -15.28 -38.23 39.44
N LEU A 745 -15.02 -39.10 38.49
CA LEU A 745 -16.01 -39.54 37.49
C LEU A 745 -17.20 -40.23 38.17
N ASP A 746 -16.95 -41.08 39.19
CA ASP A 746 -17.98 -41.75 39.96
C ASP A 746 -18.85 -40.73 40.71
N GLN A 747 -18.24 -39.73 41.31
CA GLN A 747 -19.00 -38.65 42.04
C GLN A 747 -19.75 -37.76 41.04
N ALA A 748 -19.21 -37.52 39.86
CA ALA A 748 -19.85 -36.75 38.79
C ALA A 748 -20.97 -37.49 38.07
N GLY A 749 -21.01 -38.83 38.23
CA GLY A 749 -21.92 -39.71 37.45
C GLY A 749 -21.62 -39.67 35.95
N ALA A 750 -20.39 -39.47 35.54
CA ALA A 750 -19.99 -39.23 34.17
C ALA A 750 -18.91 -40.21 33.71
N ALA A 751 -18.91 -40.54 32.41
CA ALA A 751 -17.82 -41.26 31.75
C ALA A 751 -16.83 -40.29 31.12
N PHE A 752 -15.53 -40.62 31.19
CA PHE A 752 -14.52 -39.77 30.56
C PHE A 752 -14.59 -39.87 29.04
N THR A 753 -14.97 -38.77 28.42
CA THR A 753 -14.96 -38.65 26.95
C THR A 753 -14.42 -37.27 26.58
N VAL A 754 -13.57 -37.21 25.57
CA VAL A 754 -13.06 -35.95 25.01
C VAL A 754 -13.36 -35.93 23.53
N ASP A 755 -14.19 -35.02 23.16
CA ASP A 755 -14.46 -34.69 21.77
C ASP A 755 -14.01 -33.26 21.48
N ALA A 756 -12.96 -33.13 20.68
CA ALA A 756 -12.50 -31.83 20.22
C ALA A 756 -13.14 -31.45 18.87
N GLY A 757 -13.90 -32.35 18.24
CA GLY A 757 -14.44 -32.19 16.91
C GLY A 757 -13.36 -31.99 15.84
N ASP A 758 -13.79 -31.72 14.62
CA ASP A 758 -12.90 -31.27 13.52
C ASP A 758 -12.61 -29.79 13.63
N GLY A 759 -11.45 -29.35 13.07
CA GLY A 759 -11.13 -27.94 13.00
C GLY A 759 -9.62 -27.63 13.09
N PRO A 760 -9.27 -26.36 13.31
CA PRO A 760 -7.88 -25.91 13.43
C PRO A 760 -7.11 -26.65 14.53
N ALA A 761 -5.85 -26.96 14.23
CA ALA A 761 -4.94 -27.62 15.19
C ALA A 761 -3.84 -26.66 15.67
N TYR A 762 -3.63 -25.55 15.00
CA TYR A 762 -2.60 -24.58 15.34
C TYR A 762 -3.20 -23.22 15.65
N VAL A 763 -2.53 -22.49 16.52
CA VAL A 763 -2.82 -21.09 16.86
C VAL A 763 -1.60 -20.21 16.56
N THR A 764 -1.83 -18.90 16.39
CA THR A 764 -0.81 -17.93 15.99
C THR A 764 0.46 -17.96 16.84
N THR A 765 0.33 -18.25 18.13
CA THR A 765 1.45 -18.29 19.08
C THR A 765 2.20 -19.60 19.15
N ASP A 766 1.71 -20.68 18.51
CA ASP A 766 2.39 -21.99 18.48
C ASP A 766 3.74 -21.94 17.77
N ILE A 767 3.90 -21.02 16.82
CA ILE A 767 5.14 -20.81 16.08
C ILE A 767 6.34 -20.56 17.00
N ARG A 768 6.12 -19.97 18.18
CA ARG A 768 7.19 -19.65 19.14
C ARG A 768 7.96 -20.89 19.62
N GLY A 769 7.27 -22.02 19.77
CA GLY A 769 7.89 -23.30 20.13
C GLY A 769 8.46 -24.08 18.94
N ARG A 770 8.34 -23.56 17.71
CA ARG A 770 8.64 -24.26 16.47
C ARG A 770 9.68 -23.54 15.60
N LEU A 771 10.32 -22.49 16.12
CA LEU A 771 11.25 -21.64 15.36
C LEU A 771 12.48 -22.41 14.84
N ALA A 772 12.89 -23.48 15.52
CA ALA A 772 14.02 -24.31 15.06
C ALA A 772 13.76 -25.02 13.73
N SER A 773 12.49 -25.36 13.45
CA SER A 773 12.04 -25.95 12.18
C SER A 773 11.46 -24.92 11.22
N ALA A 774 11.32 -23.66 11.62
CA ALA A 774 10.64 -22.63 10.84
C ALA A 774 11.49 -22.05 9.70
N MET A 775 10.79 -21.50 8.70
CA MET A 775 11.36 -20.73 7.59
C MET A 775 10.45 -19.54 7.30
N LEU A 776 11.05 -18.36 7.10
CA LEU A 776 10.37 -17.15 6.63
C LEU A 776 10.41 -17.12 5.10
N VAL A 777 9.23 -16.96 4.47
CA VAL A 777 9.08 -16.88 3.02
C VAL A 777 8.39 -15.57 2.68
N TYR A 778 9.16 -14.60 2.17
CA TYR A 778 8.62 -13.29 1.84
C TYR A 778 8.25 -13.16 0.37
N GLY A 779 7.16 -12.42 0.11
CA GLY A 779 6.65 -12.19 -1.23
C GLY A 779 7.47 -11.20 -2.02
N THR A 780 7.67 -11.49 -3.32
CA THR A 780 8.43 -10.66 -4.27
C THR A 780 7.63 -10.22 -5.48
N VAL A 781 6.41 -10.72 -5.67
CA VAL A 781 5.55 -10.32 -6.79
C VAL A 781 5.18 -8.84 -6.71
N ARG A 782 4.89 -8.37 -5.50
CA ARG A 782 4.62 -6.96 -5.19
C ARG A 782 5.21 -6.63 -3.83
N GLU A 783 5.52 -5.35 -3.60
CA GLU A 783 5.95 -4.85 -2.29
C GLU A 783 7.18 -5.59 -1.72
N ALA A 784 8.03 -6.10 -2.61
CA ALA A 784 9.15 -6.96 -2.24
C ALA A 784 10.06 -6.35 -1.17
N GLY A 785 10.32 -5.03 -1.22
CA GLY A 785 11.11 -4.31 -0.21
C GLY A 785 10.47 -4.33 1.17
N ALA A 786 9.16 -4.07 1.25
CA ALA A 786 8.42 -4.08 2.51
C ALA A 786 8.32 -5.49 3.11
N ASN A 787 7.98 -6.48 2.28
CA ASN A 787 7.87 -7.87 2.70
C ASN A 787 9.21 -8.42 3.20
N ARG A 788 10.30 -8.09 2.50
CA ARG A 788 11.65 -8.43 2.94
C ARG A 788 11.99 -7.81 4.27
N TYR A 789 11.76 -6.49 4.42
CA TYR A 789 12.01 -5.80 5.68
C TYR A 789 11.21 -6.41 6.82
N ALA A 790 9.92 -6.71 6.60
CA ALA A 790 9.07 -7.40 7.58
C ALA A 790 9.67 -8.76 7.99
N ALA A 791 10.14 -9.56 7.04
CA ALA A 791 10.78 -10.85 7.30
C ALA A 791 12.08 -10.70 8.11
N GLU A 792 12.91 -9.72 7.78
CA GLU A 792 14.15 -9.41 8.52
C GLU A 792 13.85 -8.95 9.96
N GLN A 793 12.79 -8.14 10.16
CA GLN A 793 12.37 -7.74 11.51
C GLN A 793 11.81 -8.91 12.33
N LEU A 794 11.05 -9.81 11.72
CA LEU A 794 10.60 -11.05 12.37
C LEU A 794 11.79 -11.94 12.75
N GLN A 795 12.74 -12.13 11.83
CA GLN A 795 13.97 -12.89 12.11
C GLN A 795 14.73 -12.29 13.29
N LYS A 796 14.92 -10.97 13.28
CA LYS A 796 15.57 -10.27 14.39
C LYS A 796 14.81 -10.47 15.69
N ARG A 797 13.50 -10.32 15.70
CA ARG A 797 12.64 -10.55 16.87
C ARG A 797 12.78 -11.98 17.41
N PHE A 798 12.77 -12.99 16.53
CA PHE A 798 12.93 -14.39 16.92
C PHE A 798 14.31 -14.65 17.48
N LEU A 799 15.34 -14.04 16.93
CA LEU A 799 16.70 -14.14 17.46
C LEU A 799 16.82 -13.47 18.84
N ASP A 800 16.32 -12.26 18.99
CA ASP A 800 16.42 -11.48 20.24
C ASP A 800 15.60 -12.08 21.40
N MET A 801 14.42 -12.65 21.10
CA MET A 801 13.50 -13.16 22.13
C MET A 801 13.63 -14.67 22.38
N TYR A 802 14.04 -15.43 21.39
CA TYR A 802 14.02 -16.91 21.43
C TYR A 802 15.35 -17.56 21.02
N GLU A 803 16.37 -16.77 20.76
CA GLU A 803 17.71 -17.20 20.31
C GLU A 803 17.67 -18.08 19.04
N SER A 804 16.64 -17.86 18.19
CA SER A 804 16.40 -18.67 16.99
C SER A 804 16.63 -17.86 15.72
N ALA A 805 17.63 -18.22 14.93
CA ALA A 805 17.92 -17.61 13.63
C ALA A 805 17.11 -18.32 12.54
N VAL A 806 15.87 -17.89 12.33
CA VAL A 806 14.98 -18.47 11.31
C VAL A 806 15.45 -18.07 9.91
N PRO A 807 15.67 -19.01 8.97
CA PRO A 807 16.14 -18.68 7.62
C PRO A 807 15.07 -17.92 6.83
N ILE A 808 15.51 -16.98 6.00
CA ILE A 808 14.65 -16.20 5.09
C ILE A 808 14.88 -16.67 3.65
N ARG A 809 13.78 -16.80 2.88
CA ARG A 809 13.77 -17.14 1.44
C ARG A 809 12.79 -16.23 0.70
N LYS A 810 13.05 -16.05 -0.59
CA LYS A 810 12.08 -15.45 -1.51
C LYS A 810 11.02 -16.48 -1.89
N ASP A 811 9.82 -16.03 -2.15
CA ASP A 811 8.68 -16.90 -2.50
C ASP A 811 8.90 -17.76 -3.74
N PHE A 812 9.65 -17.28 -4.73
CA PHE A 812 9.97 -18.03 -5.95
C PHE A 812 11.18 -18.97 -5.81
N GLU A 813 11.95 -18.89 -4.73
CA GLU A 813 13.12 -19.75 -4.47
C GLU A 813 12.74 -21.06 -3.77
N VAL A 814 11.59 -21.11 -3.09
CA VAL A 814 11.18 -22.27 -2.30
C VAL A 814 10.54 -23.36 -3.16
N THR A 815 10.82 -24.61 -2.83
CA THR A 815 10.23 -25.78 -3.47
C THR A 815 9.20 -26.44 -2.55
N ASP A 816 8.33 -27.30 -3.08
CA ASP A 816 7.39 -28.09 -2.27
C ASP A 816 8.11 -28.94 -1.21
N GLU A 817 9.33 -29.41 -1.50
CA GLU A 817 10.11 -30.17 -0.54
C GLU A 817 10.62 -29.30 0.61
N ASP A 818 11.10 -28.07 0.29
CA ASP A 818 11.49 -27.11 1.33
C ASP A 818 10.31 -26.75 2.23
N LEU A 819 9.14 -26.55 1.64
CA LEU A 819 7.92 -26.22 2.36
C LEU A 819 7.34 -27.39 3.16
N ARG A 820 7.49 -28.62 2.68
CA ARG A 820 7.01 -29.86 3.34
C ARG A 820 7.74 -30.13 4.66
N GLN A 821 9.04 -29.90 4.69
CA GLN A 821 9.90 -30.29 5.80
C GLN A 821 9.96 -29.24 6.93
N ARG A 822 9.18 -28.15 6.83
CA ARG A 822 9.33 -27.00 7.73
C ARG A 822 7.99 -26.41 8.18
N ASP A 823 8.04 -25.80 9.34
CA ASP A 823 7.04 -24.80 9.70
C ASP A 823 7.27 -23.55 8.84
N VAL A 824 6.23 -23.00 8.21
CA VAL A 824 6.38 -21.94 7.23
C VAL A 824 5.75 -20.65 7.73
N ILE A 825 6.49 -19.57 7.66
CA ILE A 825 5.98 -18.22 7.96
C ILE A 825 5.95 -17.43 6.66
N PHE A 826 4.78 -17.29 6.05
CA PHE A 826 4.60 -16.45 4.88
C PHE A 826 4.48 -14.98 5.29
N VAL A 827 5.23 -14.12 4.61
CA VAL A 827 5.22 -12.67 4.82
C VAL A 827 4.76 -11.97 3.55
N GLY A 828 3.72 -11.15 3.68
CA GLY A 828 3.01 -10.52 2.57
C GLY A 828 1.72 -11.24 2.19
N ARG A 829 0.80 -10.51 1.58
CA ARG A 829 -0.49 -11.04 1.14
C ARG A 829 -0.36 -11.93 -0.11
N PRO A 830 -1.39 -12.72 -0.47
CA PRO A 830 -1.31 -13.65 -1.62
C PRO A 830 -0.90 -12.99 -2.95
N GLU A 831 -1.39 -11.77 -3.24
CA GLU A 831 -1.02 -11.04 -4.47
C GLU A 831 0.44 -10.58 -4.49
N ALA A 832 1.07 -10.54 -3.34
CA ALA A 832 2.47 -10.15 -3.18
C ALA A 832 3.42 -11.36 -3.05
N ASN A 833 2.87 -12.54 -2.66
CA ASN A 833 3.64 -13.74 -2.35
C ASN A 833 3.13 -14.94 -3.16
N SER A 834 3.87 -15.33 -4.20
CA SER A 834 3.48 -16.38 -5.14
C SER A 834 3.31 -17.74 -4.47
N ALA A 835 4.16 -18.09 -3.52
CA ALA A 835 4.07 -19.36 -2.80
C ALA A 835 2.82 -19.40 -1.89
N LEU A 836 2.48 -18.30 -1.23
CA LEU A 836 1.25 -18.20 -0.46
C LEU A 836 0.01 -18.24 -1.36
N ALA A 837 0.05 -17.58 -2.53
CA ALA A 837 -1.07 -17.57 -3.47
C ALA A 837 -1.50 -18.99 -3.89
N GLU A 838 -0.55 -19.87 -4.11
CA GLU A 838 -0.81 -21.29 -4.44
C GLU A 838 -1.46 -22.06 -3.28
N TRP A 839 -1.28 -21.60 -2.05
CA TRP A 839 -1.72 -22.30 -0.86
C TRP A 839 -2.99 -21.76 -0.23
N THR A 840 -3.43 -20.57 -0.61
CA THR A 840 -4.55 -19.82 -0.01
C THR A 840 -5.78 -20.71 0.19
N GLU A 841 -6.20 -21.40 -0.85
CA GLU A 841 -7.37 -22.28 -0.82
C GLU A 841 -7.14 -23.52 0.08
N ARG A 842 -5.94 -24.12 0.04
CA ARG A 842 -5.56 -25.28 0.86
C ARG A 842 -5.48 -24.96 2.35
N LEU A 843 -5.15 -23.69 2.68
CA LEU A 843 -5.10 -23.21 4.06
C LEU A 843 -6.50 -22.87 4.61
N GLY A 844 -7.53 -22.85 3.75
CA GLY A 844 -8.86 -22.36 4.10
C GLY A 844 -8.86 -20.85 4.38
N LEU A 845 -7.94 -20.12 3.77
CA LEU A 845 -7.79 -18.68 3.90
C LEU A 845 -8.52 -17.98 2.75
N ASP A 846 -9.59 -17.25 3.03
CA ASP A 846 -10.28 -16.42 2.05
C ASP A 846 -9.63 -15.03 2.02
N TYR A 847 -8.52 -14.91 1.26
CA TYR A 847 -7.77 -13.68 1.07
C TYR A 847 -7.48 -13.50 -0.41
N ARG A 848 -8.13 -12.51 -1.04
CA ARG A 848 -7.98 -12.22 -2.47
C ARG A 848 -8.09 -10.72 -2.70
N GLU A 849 -7.29 -10.19 -3.61
CA GLU A 849 -7.40 -8.82 -4.10
C GLU A 849 -7.47 -7.77 -2.98
N ASP A 850 -6.49 -7.85 -2.04
CA ASP A 850 -6.36 -6.94 -0.91
C ASP A 850 -7.54 -7.01 0.11
N VAL A 851 -8.30 -8.11 0.11
CA VAL A 851 -9.42 -8.37 1.03
C VAL A 851 -9.32 -9.75 1.61
N PHE A 852 -9.36 -9.86 2.92
CA PHE A 852 -9.58 -11.16 3.55
C PHE A 852 -10.95 -11.22 4.23
N ARG A 853 -11.50 -12.44 4.33
CA ARG A 853 -12.77 -12.67 4.98
C ARG A 853 -12.60 -13.60 6.17
N LEU A 854 -13.22 -13.21 7.27
CA LEU A 854 -13.33 -14.02 8.47
C LEU A 854 -14.82 -14.15 8.79
N ASP A 855 -15.31 -15.39 8.85
CA ASP A 855 -16.73 -15.70 9.13
C ASP A 855 -17.71 -14.99 8.18
N GLY A 856 -17.29 -14.81 6.91
CA GLY A 856 -18.08 -14.12 5.89
C GLY A 856 -18.01 -12.60 5.93
N GLU A 857 -17.46 -12.00 7.00
CA GLU A 857 -17.19 -10.57 7.09
C GLU A 857 -15.94 -10.21 6.30
N ALA A 858 -16.03 -9.18 5.45
CA ALA A 858 -14.93 -8.71 4.62
C ALA A 858 -14.13 -7.62 5.34
N HIS A 859 -12.84 -7.83 5.48
CA HIS A 859 -11.87 -6.87 6.00
C HIS A 859 -11.10 -6.31 4.81
N ALA A 860 -11.50 -5.13 4.38
CA ALA A 860 -11.11 -4.53 3.11
C ALA A 860 -10.43 -3.15 3.28
N SER A 861 -10.26 -2.70 4.52
CA SER A 861 -9.53 -1.46 4.76
C SER A 861 -8.03 -1.66 4.50
N GLU A 862 -7.40 -0.67 3.89
CA GLU A 862 -5.95 -0.59 3.76
C GLU A 862 -5.22 -0.65 5.11
N ARG A 863 -5.95 -0.51 6.22
CA ARG A 863 -5.43 -0.55 7.58
C ARG A 863 -5.59 -1.88 8.29
N ASP A 864 -6.25 -2.84 7.65
CA ASP A 864 -6.47 -4.14 8.25
C ASP A 864 -5.27 -5.07 8.02
N ALA A 865 -5.00 -5.92 9.00
CA ALA A 865 -3.93 -6.89 8.92
C ALA A 865 -4.31 -8.18 9.64
N LEU A 866 -3.75 -9.30 9.18
CA LEU A 866 -4.08 -10.64 9.61
C LEU A 866 -2.82 -11.46 9.94
N LEU A 867 -2.80 -12.05 11.14
CA LEU A 867 -2.05 -13.27 11.41
C LEU A 867 -3.00 -14.45 11.29
N PHE A 868 -2.61 -15.49 10.58
CA PHE A 868 -3.46 -16.66 10.39
C PHE A 868 -2.63 -17.93 10.51
N ALA A 869 -3.06 -18.84 11.38
CA ALA A 869 -2.40 -20.12 11.62
C ALA A 869 -3.19 -21.27 11.01
N ALA A 870 -2.50 -22.17 10.33
CA ALA A 870 -3.07 -23.34 9.72
C ALA A 870 -2.11 -24.55 9.78
N LYS A 871 -2.62 -25.74 9.43
CA LYS A 871 -1.79 -26.91 9.16
C LYS A 871 -1.04 -26.72 7.86
N ASN A 872 0.21 -27.18 7.78
CA ASN A 872 0.91 -27.24 6.52
C ASN A 872 0.21 -28.28 5.60
N PRO A 873 -0.24 -27.88 4.40
CA PRO A 873 -0.97 -28.77 3.50
C PRO A 873 -0.17 -29.96 2.98
N LEU A 874 1.16 -29.88 3.02
CA LEU A 874 2.07 -30.93 2.56
C LEU A 874 2.46 -31.93 3.66
N ASP A 875 2.50 -31.47 4.92
CA ASP A 875 2.75 -32.27 6.11
C ASP A 875 2.07 -31.62 7.32
N GLN A 876 1.00 -32.25 7.79
CA GLN A 876 0.17 -31.71 8.88
C GLN A 876 0.86 -31.65 10.25
N SER A 877 2.04 -32.28 10.41
CA SER A 877 2.86 -32.15 11.62
C SER A 877 3.53 -30.78 11.73
N HIS A 878 3.62 -30.07 10.63
CA HIS A 878 4.10 -28.69 10.52
C HIS A 878 2.95 -27.71 10.45
N MET A 879 3.24 -26.45 10.84
CA MET A 879 2.28 -25.35 10.76
C MET A 879 2.64 -24.33 9.69
N VAL A 880 1.64 -23.58 9.29
CA VAL A 880 1.79 -22.37 8.50
C VAL A 880 1.31 -21.18 9.33
N LEU A 881 2.08 -20.10 9.31
CA LEU A 881 1.67 -18.81 9.82
C LEU A 881 1.71 -17.78 8.69
N VAL A 882 0.60 -17.11 8.42
CA VAL A 882 0.53 -16.01 7.47
C VAL A 882 0.61 -14.69 8.23
N VAL A 883 1.51 -13.80 7.80
CA VAL A 883 1.73 -12.46 8.33
C VAL A 883 1.46 -11.48 7.19
N ALA A 884 0.27 -10.92 7.13
CA ALA A 884 -0.16 -10.12 5.98
C ALA A 884 -1.03 -8.93 6.37
N GLY A 885 -0.80 -7.79 5.76
CA GLY A 885 -1.68 -6.63 5.78
C GLY A 885 -2.26 -6.36 4.41
N ASN A 886 -3.36 -5.63 4.33
CA ASN A 886 -3.94 -5.21 3.07
C ASN A 886 -3.06 -4.20 2.32
N ASP A 887 -2.04 -3.69 2.96
CA ASP A 887 -0.97 -2.91 2.33
C ASP A 887 0.43 -3.27 2.88
N ALA A 888 1.46 -2.72 2.26
CA ALA A 888 2.85 -2.92 2.62
C ALA A 888 3.15 -2.47 4.06
N LEU A 889 2.65 -1.30 4.45
CA LEU A 889 2.89 -0.73 5.77
C LEU A 889 2.24 -1.58 6.87
N ARG A 890 1.04 -2.12 6.63
CA ARG A 890 0.35 -2.97 7.62
C ARG A 890 1.03 -4.32 7.80
N THR A 891 1.55 -4.90 6.73
CA THR A 891 2.40 -6.10 6.81
C THR A 891 3.62 -5.82 7.71
N VAL A 892 4.30 -4.71 7.49
CA VAL A 892 5.46 -4.31 8.31
C VAL A 892 5.05 -4.04 9.76
N LYS A 893 4.01 -3.26 10.02
CA LYS A 893 3.53 -2.96 11.39
C LYS A 893 3.18 -4.23 12.17
N LEU A 894 2.62 -5.22 11.49
CA LEU A 894 2.31 -6.52 12.10
C LEU A 894 3.58 -7.30 12.49
N ALA A 895 4.62 -7.20 11.68
CA ALA A 895 5.91 -7.86 11.89
C ALA A 895 6.78 -7.16 12.95
N VAL A 896 6.85 -5.83 12.91
CA VAL A 896 7.73 -5.00 13.76
C VAL A 896 7.15 -4.76 15.15
N GLY A 897 5.85 -4.89 15.33
CA GLY A 897 5.17 -4.56 16.59
C GLY A 897 5.83 -5.21 17.81
N THR A 898 6.09 -4.40 18.85
CA THR A 898 6.59 -4.87 20.16
C THR A 898 5.52 -5.61 20.97
N ARG A 899 4.31 -5.55 20.52
CA ARG A 899 3.14 -6.15 21.13
C ARG A 899 3.17 -7.68 21.00
N ASP A 900 2.80 -8.38 22.05
CA ASP A 900 2.58 -9.82 21.99
C ASP A 900 1.40 -10.16 21.08
N TRP A 901 1.60 -11.14 20.21
CA TRP A 901 0.53 -11.69 19.39
C TRP A 901 -0.54 -12.34 20.25
N LYS A 902 -1.79 -12.11 19.87
CA LYS A 902 -2.91 -12.76 20.53
C LYS A 902 -3.04 -14.21 20.08
N THR A 903 -3.43 -15.07 21.01
CA THR A 903 -3.56 -16.50 20.76
C THR A 903 -4.95 -16.81 20.21
N GLY A 904 -5.03 -17.34 19.02
CA GLY A 904 -6.21 -17.78 18.28
C GLY A 904 -5.80 -18.45 16.97
N GLN A 905 -6.72 -18.99 16.19
CA GLN A 905 -6.42 -19.40 14.83
C GLN A 905 -6.01 -18.19 13.99
N TYR A 906 -6.66 -17.06 14.23
CA TYR A 906 -6.26 -15.79 13.66
C TYR A 906 -6.10 -14.70 14.72
N GLU A 907 -5.31 -13.70 14.40
CA GLU A 907 -5.34 -12.38 15.03
C GLU A 907 -5.65 -11.36 13.95
N LEU A 908 -6.75 -10.65 14.11
CA LEU A 908 -7.17 -9.53 13.28
C LEU A 908 -6.68 -8.24 13.92
N VAL A 909 -5.99 -7.41 13.18
CA VAL A 909 -5.71 -6.02 13.54
C VAL A 909 -6.58 -5.13 12.67
N GLU A 910 -7.54 -4.49 13.28
CA GLU A 910 -8.48 -3.57 12.65
C GLU A 910 -8.41 -2.22 13.36
N ASN A 911 -8.16 -1.15 12.61
CA ASN A 911 -8.03 0.20 13.19
C ASN A 911 -7.01 0.29 14.34
N GLY A 912 -5.91 -0.47 14.28
CA GLY A 912 -4.90 -0.53 15.32
C GLY A 912 -5.31 -1.32 16.57
N LYS A 913 -6.52 -1.89 16.61
CA LYS A 913 -6.99 -2.78 17.67
C LYS A 913 -6.87 -4.23 17.24
N ALA A 914 -6.27 -5.04 18.10
CA ALA A 914 -6.14 -6.46 17.84
C ALA A 914 -7.24 -7.27 18.53
N SER A 915 -7.84 -8.20 17.80
CA SER A 915 -8.72 -9.26 18.30
C SER A 915 -8.19 -10.62 17.86
N ALA A 916 -8.64 -11.70 18.47
CA ALA A 916 -8.29 -13.06 18.06
C ALA A 916 -9.53 -13.94 18.06
N GLY A 917 -9.52 -14.97 17.25
CA GLY A 917 -10.65 -15.89 17.12
C GLY A 917 -10.32 -17.16 16.34
N PHE A 918 -11.38 -17.89 16.05
CA PHE A 918 -11.37 -19.09 15.20
C PHE A 918 -12.40 -18.90 14.10
N VAL A 919 -12.07 -19.28 12.88
CA VAL A 919 -13.01 -19.22 11.75
C VAL A 919 -14.14 -20.21 11.97
N GLY A 920 -15.39 -19.76 11.74
CA GLY A 920 -16.59 -20.57 11.92
C GLY A 920 -17.15 -20.58 13.33
N LYS A 921 -16.69 -19.68 14.21
CA LYS A 921 -17.12 -19.62 15.62
C LYS A 921 -17.43 -18.22 16.12
#